data_bd33055062de7dbc88a04cd976bcc815
#
_entry.id   bd33055062de7dbc88a04cd976bcc815
#
_cell.length_a   1.000
_cell.length_b   1.000
_cell.length_c   1.000
_cell.angle_alpha   90.00
_cell.angle_beta   90.00
_cell.angle_gamma   90.00
#
_symmetry.space_group_name_H-M   'P 1'
#
loop_
_entity.id
_entity.type
_entity.pdbx_description
1 polymer ?
#
loop_
_entity_poly.entity_id
_entity_poly.type
_entity_poly.pdbx_seq_one_letter_code
_entity_poly.pdbx_strand_id
1 'polypeptide(L)'
;MGNPNMGEVRGILVGVENPFMGDGQSISTEVWMNELRLSGIDENGGWAALGRVDLVLADLGTLSVSANKYTQGFGTIEQRVNERAKDNLTQFDIAANIDAGKLMPKKAKLSIPVYASLNRSIRTPEFDPYDLDIRYKEKLSNSPLAFRDSIADAAADQTTIQTLNFTNVRVMPSNGKPGLLKLSNFDLSYAFSQTDHASPVIKQNKVIRHRAGFGYTYIGQSQFQEPFKKIIKGKSPWLSWIRDANYNLKPSFLNFRADINRQFGEFIPRIVNNNNSKVDRVDTTYDKYFTFDRFYNMRWDLTRSINFDFNATNNARVDEPFGRIDNGFKKDSVRNNFLNGGRNTLYTQKALLNYNIPLNKFPLSDWITARYSYGTSYGWIGASRIAFNLGNTIENSQENNFNAQLNFGNLYTKSKWLRALDNIPVPKSKNDQLSNKAINSLGASLPSKDEVLKGLEGKDKTAALQKWRQQRRDIRIADKLSRANQTPELTSFERTLGKFITMFRQASINYSENFRSRLPGYMDSAQFIGQNFKSMAPGLDYVFGKQPDNDWINNKIARGLLSKDSTFNFIFRQSFEQRLSITAQLEPIREFIIDLNLDKTFTKDYTSLIKDTTGSGNNFGQLNPLYNGGFSISYIAFSTLFKSQNPNEISTTFKAFENNRIIVSKRIAEDNPYWQALPNNQKFTADGYARGYGRYAQSVILPAFLAAYTNESPNSIALIKDGANKISTNPFRGILPKPNWKITYAGLSKIPSLAASFTNITISHGYNGQLSMNSFNSALLYQDPFRLNAPGFIDTTSGNFIPFFLIPNVSISERFEPLIKIDITTISQFNFNFEYRKSRQLSMSLIDYQLSESRSTEWILGINWRKRGFNLPFKLPGGKGKKLENDLNFKLDVSVRDVSISNSRLDQSNAYGTGGQKEISIQPAIDYVLNNRINIKFFFDQRRVTPYISTSAPITNTRAGVNVRISLAQ
;
A
#
# COMPACT_ATOMS: atom_id res chain seq x y z
N MET A 1 30.14 4.43 -36.13
CA MET A 1 30.42 4.05 -37.53
C MET A 1 29.46 4.78 -38.44
N GLY A 2 29.98 5.58 -39.34
CA GLY A 2 29.14 6.31 -40.28
C GLY A 2 28.53 5.36 -41.30
N ASN A 3 27.25 5.48 -41.52
CA ASN A 3 26.57 4.81 -42.61
C ASN A 3 26.50 5.86 -43.74
N PRO A 4 27.40 5.87 -44.76
CA PRO A 4 27.41 6.89 -45.78
C PRO A 4 26.03 6.94 -46.47
N ASN A 5 25.38 8.07 -46.31
CA ASN A 5 24.03 8.29 -46.84
C ASN A 5 24.02 9.63 -47.57
N MET A 6 23.73 9.60 -48.84
CA MET A 6 23.63 10.81 -49.67
C MET A 6 22.54 11.80 -49.13
N GLY A 7 21.56 11.33 -48.38
CA GLY A 7 20.58 12.18 -47.72
C GLY A 7 21.11 13.04 -46.57
N GLU A 8 22.33 12.76 -46.09
CA GLU A 8 23.03 13.52 -45.05
C GLU A 8 24.09 14.49 -45.60
N VAL A 9 24.30 14.50 -46.89
CA VAL A 9 25.21 15.46 -47.52
C VAL A 9 24.65 16.85 -47.39
N ARG A 10 25.28 17.67 -46.53
CA ARG A 10 24.86 19.07 -46.25
C ARG A 10 25.47 20.14 -47.14
N GLY A 11 26.50 19.80 -47.86
CA GLY A 11 27.20 20.72 -48.77
C GLY A 11 28.12 19.95 -49.71
N ILE A 12 28.23 20.42 -50.92
CA ILE A 12 29.19 19.97 -51.93
C ILE A 12 30.07 21.17 -52.27
N LEU A 13 31.39 21.03 -52.15
CA LEU A 13 32.36 22.05 -52.57
C LEU A 13 32.99 21.53 -53.83
N VAL A 14 32.93 22.34 -54.90
CA VAL A 14 33.62 22.04 -56.16
C VAL A 14 34.61 23.16 -56.38
N GLY A 15 35.85 22.79 -56.60
CA GLY A 15 36.92 23.71 -56.80
C GLY A 15 37.81 23.30 -57.96
N VAL A 16 38.60 24.24 -58.45
CA VAL A 16 39.62 23.99 -59.44
C VAL A 16 40.95 24.22 -58.77
N GLU A 17 41.84 23.30 -58.86
CA GLU A 17 43.20 23.39 -58.35
C GLU A 17 44.17 23.49 -59.52
N ASN A 18 45.04 24.48 -59.50
CA ASN A 18 46.18 24.55 -60.40
C ASN A 18 47.36 23.88 -59.69
N PRO A 19 47.73 22.63 -60.05
CA PRO A 19 48.87 21.99 -59.45
C PRO A 19 50.15 22.71 -59.81
N PHE A 20 50.94 23.12 -58.84
CA PHE A 20 52.20 23.77 -59.01
C PHE A 20 53.19 22.83 -59.71
N MET A 21 53.38 23.06 -61.04
CA MET A 21 54.29 22.22 -61.87
C MET A 21 55.72 22.84 -61.95
N GLY A 22 56.05 23.78 -61.10
CA GLY A 22 57.43 24.36 -61.02
C GLY A 22 57.70 25.58 -61.92
N ASP A 23 56.78 25.99 -62.79
CA ASP A 23 56.93 27.13 -63.72
C ASP A 23 56.28 28.42 -63.28
N GLY A 24 55.44 28.36 -62.16
CA GLY A 24 54.82 29.53 -61.55
C GLY A 24 53.80 30.25 -62.44
N GLN A 25 53.41 29.68 -63.59
CA GLN A 25 52.45 30.33 -64.46
C GLN A 25 51.03 30.26 -63.98
N SER A 26 50.33 31.39 -64.03
CA SER A 26 48.88 31.43 -63.75
C SER A 26 48.13 30.92 -64.96
N ILE A 27 47.22 30.00 -64.77
CA ILE A 27 46.29 29.43 -65.75
C ILE A 27 44.98 30.19 -65.67
N SER A 28 44.54 30.82 -66.77
CA SER A 28 43.13 31.26 -66.87
C SER A 28 42.30 30.16 -67.43
N THR A 29 41.31 29.75 -66.65
CA THR A 29 40.40 28.72 -67.06
C THR A 29 38.95 29.09 -66.75
N GLU A 30 38.04 28.62 -67.54
CA GLU A 30 36.62 28.76 -67.35
C GLU A 30 36.07 27.36 -67.15
N VAL A 31 35.36 27.14 -66.07
CA VAL A 31 34.80 25.86 -65.70
C VAL A 31 33.30 25.94 -65.74
N TRP A 32 32.72 25.18 -66.60
CA TRP A 32 31.25 25.05 -66.74
C TRP A 32 30.77 23.84 -66.01
N MET A 33 29.90 24.04 -65.00
CA MET A 33 29.22 22.96 -64.33
C MET A 33 27.82 22.86 -64.84
N ASN A 34 27.52 21.73 -65.49
CA ASN A 34 26.20 21.41 -65.98
C ASN A 34 25.60 20.43 -64.94
N GLU A 35 24.44 20.37 -64.64
CA GLU A 35 23.64 19.45 -63.81
C GLU A 35 24.39 18.56 -62.82
N LEU A 36 24.05 18.67 -61.57
CA LEU A 36 24.42 17.67 -60.56
C LEU A 36 23.44 16.50 -60.65
N ARG A 37 23.92 15.34 -61.08
CA ARG A 37 23.10 14.12 -61.20
C ARG A 37 23.58 13.07 -60.19
N LEU A 38 22.60 12.49 -59.54
CA LEU A 38 22.83 11.27 -58.73
C LEU A 38 22.84 10.06 -59.69
N SER A 39 23.98 9.40 -59.83
CA SER A 39 24.14 8.19 -60.61
C SER A 39 24.60 7.02 -59.73
N GLY A 40 24.38 5.80 -60.17
CA GLY A 40 24.81 4.61 -59.45
C GLY A 40 24.00 4.31 -58.20
N ILE A 41 22.71 4.67 -58.23
CA ILE A 41 21.78 4.27 -57.15
C ILE A 41 21.80 2.74 -57.08
N ASP A 42 22.10 2.19 -55.90
CA ASP A 42 22.09 0.73 -55.68
C ASP A 42 20.64 0.24 -55.66
N GLU A 43 20.18 -0.33 -56.78
CA GLU A 43 18.85 -0.89 -56.91
C GLU A 43 18.77 -2.39 -56.54
N ASN A 44 19.89 -2.95 -56.04
CA ASN A 44 19.92 -4.36 -55.71
C ASN A 44 18.86 -4.68 -54.62
N GLY A 45 17.91 -5.53 -55.00
CA GLY A 45 16.94 -6.06 -54.06
C GLY A 45 17.57 -7.15 -53.20
N GLY A 46 17.19 -7.18 -51.93
CA GLY A 46 17.53 -8.25 -51.01
C GLY A 46 16.40 -9.32 -50.97
N TRP A 47 16.75 -10.46 -50.47
CA TRP A 47 15.80 -11.52 -50.13
C TRP A 47 15.84 -11.86 -48.63
N ALA A 48 14.72 -12.40 -48.14
CA ALA A 48 14.62 -12.93 -46.81
C ALA A 48 13.98 -14.30 -46.81
N ALA A 49 14.38 -15.14 -45.90
CA ALA A 49 13.79 -16.46 -45.69
C ALA A 49 13.70 -16.74 -44.20
N LEU A 50 12.52 -17.24 -43.80
CA LEU A 50 12.25 -17.72 -42.46
C LEU A 50 11.77 -19.16 -42.54
N GLY A 51 12.40 -20.04 -41.83
CA GLY A 51 11.97 -21.43 -41.64
C GLY A 51 11.80 -21.75 -40.17
N ARG A 52 10.73 -22.41 -39.81
CA ARG A 52 10.50 -22.87 -38.44
C ARG A 52 9.92 -24.29 -38.46
N VAL A 53 10.45 -25.14 -37.61
CA VAL A 53 10.01 -26.51 -37.39
C VAL A 53 9.78 -26.72 -35.90
N ASP A 54 8.56 -27.04 -35.54
CA ASP A 54 8.19 -27.36 -34.16
C ASP A 54 7.84 -28.85 -34.10
N LEU A 55 8.58 -29.60 -33.35
CA LEU A 55 8.41 -31.03 -33.14
C LEU A 55 7.84 -31.30 -31.74
N VAL A 56 6.78 -32.06 -31.68
CA VAL A 56 6.22 -32.57 -30.43
C VAL A 56 6.66 -34.02 -30.27
N LEU A 57 7.50 -34.27 -29.26
CA LEU A 57 8.07 -35.59 -28.99
C LEU A 57 7.18 -36.38 -28.01
N ALA A 58 5.93 -36.58 -28.39
CA ALA A 58 4.91 -37.22 -27.56
C ALA A 58 4.87 -36.58 -26.16
N ASP A 59 4.98 -37.40 -25.10
CA ASP A 59 4.99 -36.93 -23.70
C ASP A 59 6.41 -36.57 -23.20
N LEU A 60 7.44 -36.72 -24.04
CA LEU A 60 8.81 -36.40 -23.69
C LEU A 60 9.09 -34.90 -23.70
N GLY A 61 8.50 -34.16 -24.67
CA GLY A 61 8.74 -32.73 -24.77
C GLY A 61 8.55 -32.14 -26.16
N THR A 62 9.15 -30.98 -26.36
CA THR A 62 9.09 -30.23 -27.62
C THR A 62 10.49 -29.83 -28.08
N LEU A 63 10.71 -29.80 -29.37
CA LEU A 63 11.91 -29.28 -30.03
C LEU A 63 11.47 -28.25 -31.06
N SER A 64 11.98 -27.04 -30.95
CA SER A 64 11.77 -25.98 -31.92
C SER A 64 13.09 -25.61 -32.58
N VAL A 65 13.09 -25.57 -33.89
CA VAL A 65 14.24 -25.13 -34.70
C VAL A 65 13.75 -24.03 -35.62
N SER A 66 14.38 -22.87 -35.57
CA SER A 66 14.08 -21.78 -36.47
C SER A 66 15.34 -21.19 -37.09
N ALA A 67 15.27 -20.79 -38.33
CA ALA A 67 16.31 -20.07 -39.02
C ALA A 67 15.72 -18.87 -39.74
N ASN A 68 16.36 -17.73 -39.58
CA ASN A 68 16.01 -16.49 -40.22
C ASN A 68 17.23 -15.93 -40.96
N LYS A 69 17.04 -15.56 -42.19
CA LYS A 69 18.10 -14.94 -43.00
C LYS A 69 17.50 -13.83 -43.85
N TYR A 70 18.15 -12.70 -43.82
CA TYR A 70 17.91 -11.66 -44.83
C TYR A 70 19.24 -11.12 -45.35
N THR A 71 19.20 -10.58 -46.57
CA THR A 71 20.36 -10.00 -47.23
C THR A 71 20.20 -8.50 -47.35
N GLN A 72 21.34 -7.83 -47.56
CA GLN A 72 21.33 -6.37 -47.84
C GLN A 72 20.36 -6.03 -48.96
N GLY A 73 19.71 -4.89 -48.90
CA GLY A 73 18.69 -4.45 -49.85
C GLY A 73 17.28 -4.98 -49.55
N PHE A 74 17.13 -5.89 -48.58
CA PHE A 74 15.81 -6.37 -48.14
C PHE A 74 15.07 -5.30 -47.33
N GLY A 75 13.82 -5.10 -47.64
CA GLY A 75 12.94 -4.19 -46.95
C GLY A 75 11.49 -4.33 -47.40
N THR A 76 10.57 -3.66 -46.77
CA THR A 76 9.15 -3.61 -47.19
C THR A 76 9.00 -2.74 -48.43
N ILE A 77 7.93 -2.93 -49.20
CA ILE A 77 7.63 -2.17 -50.44
C ILE A 77 7.58 -0.66 -50.16
N GLU A 78 7.16 -0.26 -48.96
CA GLU A 78 7.01 1.15 -48.59
C GLU A 78 8.34 1.80 -48.13
N GLN A 79 9.38 0.99 -47.83
CA GLN A 79 10.67 1.51 -47.40
C GLN A 79 11.47 2.04 -48.60
N ARG A 80 12.02 3.24 -48.43
CA ARG A 80 12.93 3.83 -49.40
C ARG A 80 14.20 2.99 -49.49
N VAL A 81 14.92 3.08 -50.61
CA VAL A 81 16.15 2.30 -50.85
C VAL A 81 17.21 2.52 -49.75
N ASN A 82 17.34 3.71 -49.25
CA ASN A 82 18.29 4.08 -48.18
C ASN A 82 17.85 3.53 -46.78
N GLU A 83 16.61 3.16 -46.59
CA GLU A 83 16.06 2.63 -45.35
C GLU A 83 16.07 1.08 -45.31
N ARG A 84 16.38 0.43 -46.41
CA ARG A 84 16.49 -1.03 -46.53
C ARG A 84 17.70 -1.55 -45.77
N ALA A 85 17.70 -2.87 -45.45
CA ALA A 85 18.80 -3.50 -44.75
C ALA A 85 20.13 -3.29 -45.45
N LYS A 86 21.12 -2.80 -44.72
CA LYS A 86 22.51 -2.58 -45.18
C LYS A 86 23.46 -3.66 -44.65
N ASP A 87 22.90 -4.68 -44.07
CA ASP A 87 23.60 -5.84 -43.51
C ASP A 87 22.97 -7.14 -43.99
N ASN A 88 23.71 -8.21 -43.88
CA ASN A 88 23.18 -9.57 -44.03
C ASN A 88 23.00 -10.14 -42.63
N LEU A 89 21.82 -10.55 -42.27
CA LEU A 89 21.54 -11.29 -41.06
C LEU A 89 21.47 -12.81 -41.36
N THR A 90 22.12 -13.60 -40.55
CA THR A 90 21.87 -15.02 -40.42
C THR A 90 21.66 -15.34 -38.96
N GLN A 91 20.49 -15.83 -38.63
CA GLN A 91 20.14 -16.21 -37.28
C GLN A 91 19.54 -17.63 -37.29
N PHE A 92 19.94 -18.39 -36.30
CA PHE A 92 19.27 -19.66 -36.03
C PHE A 92 19.08 -19.87 -34.54
N ASP A 93 17.94 -20.47 -34.23
CA ASP A 93 17.53 -20.77 -32.89
C ASP A 93 17.13 -22.23 -32.78
N ILE A 94 17.68 -22.92 -31.82
CA ILE A 94 17.32 -24.28 -31.45
C ILE A 94 16.91 -24.25 -29.99
N ALA A 95 15.71 -24.71 -29.67
CA ALA A 95 15.22 -24.79 -28.30
C ALA A 95 14.56 -26.16 -28.07
N ALA A 96 14.99 -26.84 -27.05
CA ALA A 96 14.43 -28.11 -26.62
C ALA A 96 13.88 -27.97 -25.19
N ASN A 97 12.65 -28.40 -24.97
CA ASN A 97 12.03 -28.50 -23.67
C ASN A 97 11.60 -29.94 -23.44
N ILE A 98 12.31 -30.65 -22.57
CA ILE A 98 12.24 -32.11 -22.43
C ILE A 98 12.02 -32.43 -20.94
N ASP A 99 11.07 -33.31 -20.62
CA ASP A 99 11.01 -33.95 -19.30
C ASP A 99 11.86 -35.23 -19.29
N ALA A 100 13.15 -35.08 -18.97
CA ALA A 100 14.09 -36.20 -18.90
C ALA A 100 13.69 -37.24 -17.83
N GLY A 101 12.81 -36.91 -16.91
CA GLY A 101 12.21 -37.84 -15.95
C GLY A 101 11.41 -38.96 -16.60
N LYS A 102 10.88 -38.74 -17.80
CA LYS A 102 10.17 -39.75 -18.59
C LYS A 102 11.07 -40.89 -19.11
N LEU A 103 12.36 -40.61 -19.24
CA LEU A 103 13.37 -41.61 -19.64
C LEU A 103 13.78 -42.52 -18.47
N MET A 104 13.39 -42.19 -17.24
CA MET A 104 13.69 -42.96 -16.04
C MET A 104 12.61 -44.01 -15.77
N PRO A 105 12.95 -45.10 -15.06
CA PRO A 105 11.94 -46.09 -14.66
C PRO A 105 10.76 -45.43 -13.91
N LYS A 106 9.54 -45.78 -14.27
CA LYS A 106 8.30 -45.21 -13.66
C LYS A 106 8.24 -45.32 -12.12
N LYS A 107 8.96 -46.29 -11.55
CA LYS A 107 9.08 -46.48 -10.10
C LYS A 107 9.86 -45.35 -9.41
N ALA A 108 10.77 -44.70 -10.10
CA ALA A 108 11.57 -43.60 -9.56
C ALA A 108 10.76 -42.32 -9.33
N LYS A 109 9.65 -42.15 -10.05
CA LYS A 109 8.75 -40.98 -9.92
C LYS A 109 9.48 -39.63 -9.99
N LEU A 110 10.51 -39.55 -10.80
CA LEU A 110 11.34 -38.37 -11.00
C LEU A 110 10.71 -37.45 -12.05
N SER A 111 10.67 -36.15 -11.79
CA SER A 111 10.42 -35.11 -12.76
C SER A 111 11.71 -34.33 -12.95
N ILE A 112 12.20 -34.28 -14.19
CA ILE A 112 13.45 -33.61 -14.57
C ILE A 112 13.17 -32.77 -15.82
N PRO A 113 12.49 -31.61 -15.67
CA PRO A 113 12.30 -30.72 -16.80
C PRO A 113 13.64 -30.09 -17.18
N VAL A 114 14.02 -30.24 -18.45
CA VAL A 114 15.25 -29.69 -19.04
C VAL A 114 14.88 -28.76 -20.19
N TYR A 115 15.37 -27.55 -20.12
CA TYR A 115 15.33 -26.62 -21.24
C TYR A 115 16.75 -26.36 -21.73
N ALA A 116 16.99 -26.60 -22.99
CA ALA A 116 18.26 -26.28 -23.64
C ALA A 116 18.00 -25.40 -24.86
N SER A 117 18.76 -24.35 -25.04
CA SER A 117 18.66 -23.52 -26.21
C SER A 117 20.01 -23.00 -26.70
N LEU A 118 20.11 -22.86 -28.00
CA LEU A 118 21.23 -22.25 -28.71
C LEU A 118 20.64 -21.22 -29.69
N ASN A 119 20.94 -19.98 -29.46
CA ASN A 119 20.65 -18.87 -30.36
C ASN A 119 21.95 -18.34 -30.90
N ARG A 120 22.07 -18.16 -32.22
CA ARG A 120 23.21 -17.52 -32.85
C ARG A 120 22.73 -16.55 -33.91
N SER A 121 23.14 -15.30 -33.80
CA SER A 121 22.86 -14.21 -34.71
C SER A 121 24.18 -13.66 -35.25
N ILE A 122 24.31 -13.61 -36.56
CA ILE A 122 25.49 -13.06 -37.24
C ILE A 122 25.00 -12.00 -38.22
N ARG A 123 25.50 -10.79 -38.06
CA ARG A 123 25.27 -9.67 -38.97
C ARG A 123 26.57 -9.28 -39.63
N THR A 124 26.59 -9.26 -40.94
CA THR A 124 27.75 -8.84 -41.72
C THR A 124 27.41 -7.57 -42.51
N PRO A 125 28.12 -6.48 -42.28
CA PRO A 125 27.80 -5.19 -42.92
C PRO A 125 28.04 -5.21 -44.43
N GLU A 126 27.46 -4.25 -45.13
CA GLU A 126 27.68 -4.05 -46.57
C GLU A 126 29.10 -3.54 -46.86
N PHE A 127 29.53 -2.56 -46.06
CA PHE A 127 30.86 -1.96 -46.18
C PHE A 127 31.72 -2.39 -44.99
N ASP A 128 33.06 -2.41 -45.21
CA ASP A 128 33.97 -2.71 -44.13
C ASP A 128 33.86 -1.63 -43.02
N PRO A 129 33.69 -2.01 -41.75
CA PRO A 129 33.54 -1.07 -40.66
C PRO A 129 34.77 -0.17 -40.42
N TYR A 130 35.92 -0.54 -40.93
CA TYR A 130 37.20 0.18 -40.75
C TYR A 130 37.64 0.94 -42.01
N ASP A 131 37.14 0.48 -43.18
CA ASP A 131 37.37 1.14 -44.47
C ASP A 131 36.02 1.31 -45.16
N LEU A 132 35.36 2.42 -44.82
CA LEU A 132 33.93 2.64 -45.19
C LEU A 132 33.70 2.76 -46.71
N ASP A 133 34.77 2.96 -47.49
CA ASP A 133 34.76 3.10 -48.97
C ASP A 133 34.84 1.72 -49.67
N ILE A 134 35.20 0.68 -48.92
CA ILE A 134 35.42 -0.66 -49.50
C ILE A 134 34.26 -1.57 -49.10
N ARG A 135 33.63 -2.22 -50.10
CA ARG A 135 32.61 -3.25 -49.82
C ARG A 135 33.25 -4.42 -49.09
N TYR A 136 32.60 -4.86 -48.03
CA TYR A 136 33.08 -5.99 -47.20
C TYR A 136 33.46 -7.25 -48.01
N LYS A 137 32.61 -7.62 -49.00
CA LYS A 137 32.88 -8.81 -49.90
C LYS A 137 34.13 -8.61 -50.76
N GLU A 138 34.35 -7.39 -51.21
CA GLU A 138 35.53 -7.05 -52.06
C GLU A 138 36.80 -7.09 -51.22
N LYS A 139 36.76 -6.53 -50.00
CA LYS A 139 37.90 -6.62 -49.06
C LYS A 139 38.26 -8.07 -48.75
N LEU A 140 37.26 -8.95 -48.52
CA LEU A 140 37.51 -10.38 -48.30
C LEU A 140 38.13 -11.08 -49.55
N SER A 141 37.63 -10.80 -50.75
CA SER A 141 38.12 -11.43 -51.96
C SER A 141 39.55 -11.03 -52.28
N ASN A 142 39.90 -9.78 -52.05
CA ASN A 142 41.23 -9.23 -52.33
C ASN A 142 42.27 -9.53 -51.25
N SER A 143 41.85 -10.06 -50.10
CA SER A 143 42.75 -10.38 -49.00
C SER A 143 43.30 -11.81 -49.10
N PRO A 144 44.57 -12.06 -48.71
CA PRO A 144 45.12 -13.40 -48.63
C PRO A 144 44.29 -14.33 -47.74
N LEU A 145 44.21 -15.61 -48.10
CA LEU A 145 43.39 -16.62 -47.39
C LEU A 145 43.64 -16.68 -45.88
N ALA A 146 44.90 -16.50 -45.47
CA ALA A 146 45.29 -16.50 -44.04
C ALA A 146 44.67 -15.37 -43.19
N PHE A 147 44.24 -14.26 -43.81
CA PHE A 147 43.67 -13.13 -43.11
C PHE A 147 42.13 -13.00 -43.22
N ARG A 148 41.51 -13.75 -44.12
CA ARG A 148 40.07 -13.66 -44.40
C ARG A 148 39.21 -13.92 -43.17
N ASP A 149 39.52 -14.93 -42.38
CA ASP A 149 38.77 -15.28 -41.16
C ASP A 149 38.89 -14.14 -40.11
N SER A 150 40.12 -13.57 -40.01
CA SER A 150 40.36 -12.45 -39.09
C SER A 150 39.58 -11.17 -39.48
N ILE A 151 39.50 -10.90 -40.79
CA ILE A 151 38.73 -9.78 -41.33
C ILE A 151 37.24 -10.01 -41.13
N ALA A 152 36.77 -11.24 -41.38
CA ALA A 152 35.38 -11.64 -41.19
C ALA A 152 34.94 -11.49 -39.73
N ASP A 153 35.75 -12.00 -38.80
CA ASP A 153 35.49 -11.91 -37.36
C ASP A 153 35.56 -10.47 -36.83
N ALA A 154 36.38 -9.61 -37.47
CA ALA A 154 36.51 -8.22 -37.09
C ALA A 154 35.31 -7.41 -37.57
N ALA A 155 34.77 -7.68 -38.76
CA ALA A 155 33.72 -6.92 -39.39
C ALA A 155 32.32 -7.34 -38.96
N ALA A 156 32.13 -8.59 -38.48
CA ALA A 156 30.85 -9.15 -38.14
C ALA A 156 30.42 -8.69 -36.73
N ASP A 157 29.09 -8.39 -36.59
CA ASP A 157 28.41 -8.32 -35.28
C ASP A 157 27.78 -9.68 -35.04
N GLN A 158 28.33 -10.44 -34.10
CA GLN A 158 27.87 -11.76 -33.77
C GLN A 158 27.54 -11.94 -32.31
N THR A 159 26.37 -12.53 -32.06
CA THR A 159 25.91 -12.85 -30.72
C THR A 159 25.54 -14.32 -30.65
N THR A 160 26.10 -15.04 -29.69
CA THR A 160 25.76 -16.42 -29.41
C THR A 160 25.25 -16.54 -27.99
N ILE A 161 24.05 -17.09 -27.81
CA ILE A 161 23.44 -17.34 -26.51
C ILE A 161 23.21 -18.83 -26.36
N GLN A 162 23.77 -19.40 -25.30
CA GLN A 162 23.58 -20.79 -24.92
C GLN A 162 22.92 -20.86 -23.58
N THR A 163 21.87 -21.68 -23.45
CA THR A 163 21.14 -21.82 -22.21
C THR A 163 20.88 -23.31 -21.92
N LEU A 164 21.10 -23.68 -20.66
CA LEU A 164 20.75 -25.00 -20.15
C LEU A 164 20.12 -24.86 -18.77
N ASN A 165 18.86 -25.26 -18.64
CA ASN A 165 18.09 -25.10 -17.40
C ASN A 165 17.52 -26.46 -16.98
N PHE A 166 17.73 -26.82 -15.74
CA PHE A 166 17.03 -27.88 -15.02
C PHE A 166 16.10 -27.20 -14.02
N THR A 167 14.80 -27.29 -14.24
CA THR A 167 13.85 -26.55 -13.44
C THR A 167 13.08 -27.49 -12.54
N ASN A 168 13.14 -27.25 -11.21
CA ASN A 168 12.32 -27.96 -10.23
C ASN A 168 12.44 -29.50 -10.34
N VAL A 169 13.68 -29.97 -10.38
CA VAL A 169 14.00 -31.43 -10.37
C VAL A 169 13.58 -31.98 -9.01
N ARG A 170 12.62 -32.89 -9.00
CA ARG A 170 12.06 -33.44 -7.76
C ARG A 170 11.51 -34.85 -7.94
N VAL A 171 11.38 -35.54 -6.82
CA VAL A 171 10.59 -36.77 -6.73
C VAL A 171 9.11 -36.43 -6.63
N MET A 172 8.29 -36.95 -7.50
CA MET A 172 6.83 -36.73 -7.47
C MET A 172 6.23 -37.29 -6.18
N PRO A 173 5.28 -36.55 -5.56
CA PRO A 173 4.65 -36.98 -4.31
C PRO A 173 3.89 -38.30 -4.53
N SER A 174 4.05 -39.24 -3.60
CA SER A 174 3.28 -40.48 -3.55
C SER A 174 2.01 -40.28 -2.74
N ASN A 175 0.92 -41.00 -3.10
CA ASN A 175 -0.32 -41.03 -2.33
C ASN A 175 -0.05 -41.52 -0.90
N GLY A 176 0.00 -40.60 0.05
CA GLY A 176 0.27 -40.91 1.45
C GLY A 176 0.31 -39.65 2.32
N LYS A 177 0.24 -39.82 3.64
CA LYS A 177 0.26 -38.71 4.59
C LYS A 177 1.55 -37.88 4.41
N PRO A 178 1.47 -36.55 4.48
CA PRO A 178 2.65 -35.70 4.40
C PRO A 178 3.63 -36.01 5.54
N GLY A 179 4.92 -36.11 5.21
CA GLY A 179 6.00 -36.37 6.17
C GLY A 179 7.11 -35.32 6.05
N LEU A 180 7.70 -34.92 7.17
CA LEU A 180 8.74 -33.89 7.21
C LEU A 180 9.98 -34.28 6.37
N LEU A 181 10.41 -35.50 6.42
CA LEU A 181 11.66 -35.96 5.77
C LEU A 181 11.45 -36.75 4.45
N LYS A 182 10.33 -36.51 3.76
CA LYS A 182 10.09 -37.13 2.44
C LYS A 182 10.96 -36.49 1.37
N LEU A 183 11.50 -37.31 0.51
CA LEU A 183 12.34 -36.87 -0.62
C LEU A 183 11.58 -35.99 -1.60
N SER A 184 10.25 -36.15 -1.70
CA SER A 184 9.37 -35.30 -2.50
C SER A 184 9.24 -33.86 -2.02
N ASN A 185 9.75 -33.54 -0.82
CA ASN A 185 9.76 -32.18 -0.29
C ASN A 185 10.95 -31.37 -0.81
N PHE A 186 11.93 -32.03 -1.42
CA PHE A 186 13.13 -31.37 -1.94
C PHE A 186 13.00 -31.13 -3.44
N ASP A 187 13.47 -29.99 -3.86
CA ASP A 187 13.60 -29.62 -5.26
C ASP A 187 14.96 -29.00 -5.52
N LEU A 188 15.48 -29.27 -6.72
CA LEU A 188 16.73 -28.74 -7.22
C LEU A 188 16.46 -27.99 -8.53
N SER A 189 17.08 -26.87 -8.70
CA SER A 189 17.07 -26.14 -9.97
C SER A 189 18.47 -25.66 -10.30
N TYR A 190 18.83 -25.75 -11.58
CA TYR A 190 20.09 -25.23 -12.07
C TYR A 190 19.88 -24.58 -13.43
N ALA A 191 20.38 -23.39 -13.59
CA ALA A 191 20.35 -22.66 -14.85
C ALA A 191 21.75 -22.15 -15.20
N PHE A 192 22.15 -22.44 -16.39
CA PHE A 192 23.37 -21.96 -17.04
C PHE A 192 22.98 -21.10 -18.23
N SER A 193 23.57 -19.93 -18.38
CA SER A 193 23.52 -19.19 -19.63
C SER A 193 24.85 -18.54 -19.93
N GLN A 194 25.25 -18.61 -21.18
CA GLN A 194 26.42 -17.93 -21.69
C GLN A 194 26.02 -17.09 -22.88
N THR A 195 26.43 -15.83 -22.86
CA THR A 195 26.29 -14.89 -23.96
C THR A 195 27.67 -14.46 -24.40
N ASP A 196 27.99 -14.72 -25.65
CA ASP A 196 29.21 -14.27 -26.32
C ASP A 196 28.80 -13.27 -27.40
N HIS A 197 29.27 -12.02 -27.28
CA HIS A 197 29.05 -10.98 -28.26
C HIS A 197 30.36 -10.39 -28.72
N ALA A 198 30.53 -10.28 -30.02
CA ALA A 198 31.65 -9.63 -30.66
C ALA A 198 31.15 -8.75 -31.80
N SER A 199 31.77 -7.59 -31.97
CA SER A 199 31.40 -6.59 -32.99
C SER A 199 32.61 -5.83 -33.48
N PRO A 200 32.49 -4.96 -34.47
CA PRO A 200 33.59 -4.14 -34.95
C PRO A 200 34.28 -3.30 -33.87
N VAL A 201 33.57 -2.92 -32.81
CA VAL A 201 34.09 -2.13 -31.68
C VAL A 201 34.35 -2.92 -30.43
N ILE A 202 33.84 -4.15 -30.36
CA ILE A 202 33.95 -5.06 -29.21
C ILE A 202 34.66 -6.32 -29.67
N LYS A 203 35.87 -6.56 -29.14
CA LYS A 203 36.59 -7.79 -29.42
C LYS A 203 35.89 -8.99 -28.79
N GLN A 204 35.45 -8.83 -27.55
CA GLN A 204 34.73 -9.86 -26.82
C GLN A 204 33.94 -9.24 -25.68
N ASN A 205 32.66 -9.60 -25.59
CA ASN A 205 31.83 -9.35 -24.42
C ASN A 205 31.19 -10.69 -24.02
N LYS A 206 31.81 -11.37 -23.06
CA LYS A 206 31.40 -12.70 -22.62
C LYS A 206 30.76 -12.61 -21.26
N VAL A 207 29.51 -13.03 -21.15
CA VAL A 207 28.79 -13.09 -19.88
C VAL A 207 28.34 -14.51 -19.60
N ILE A 208 28.84 -15.09 -18.53
CA ILE A 208 28.48 -16.42 -18.05
C ILE A 208 27.68 -16.26 -16.77
N ARG A 209 26.51 -16.89 -16.71
CA ARG A 209 25.64 -16.90 -15.53
C ARG A 209 25.36 -18.34 -15.10
N HIS A 210 25.57 -18.60 -13.83
CA HIS A 210 25.16 -19.83 -13.17
C HIS A 210 24.15 -19.48 -12.08
N ARG A 211 23.00 -20.12 -12.10
CA ARG A 211 22.01 -20.04 -11.03
C ARG A 211 21.74 -21.45 -10.55
N ALA A 212 21.85 -21.69 -9.26
CA ALA A 212 21.46 -22.95 -8.64
C ALA A 212 20.51 -22.66 -7.48
N GLY A 213 19.46 -23.46 -7.36
CA GLY A 213 18.48 -23.37 -6.30
C GLY A 213 18.27 -24.73 -5.64
N PHE A 214 18.32 -24.75 -4.33
CA PHE A 214 17.92 -25.88 -3.50
C PHE A 214 16.70 -25.48 -2.71
N GLY A 215 15.59 -26.19 -2.90
CA GLY A 215 14.34 -25.98 -2.19
C GLY A 215 13.99 -27.16 -1.30
N TYR A 216 13.42 -26.86 -0.15
CA TYR A 216 12.72 -27.79 0.72
C TYR A 216 11.36 -27.20 1.04
N THR A 217 10.29 -27.91 0.71
CA THR A 217 8.92 -27.45 0.98
C THR A 217 8.12 -28.58 1.63
N TYR A 218 7.73 -28.36 2.86
CA TYR A 218 6.81 -29.22 3.60
C TYR A 218 5.45 -28.55 3.74
N ILE A 219 4.40 -29.26 3.30
CA ILE A 219 3.01 -28.86 3.47
C ILE A 219 2.33 -29.95 4.29
N GLY A 220 2.02 -29.63 5.53
CA GLY A 220 1.35 -30.53 6.47
C GLY A 220 -0.08 -30.14 6.74
N GLN A 221 -0.91 -31.10 7.10
CA GLN A 221 -2.22 -30.82 7.67
C GLN A 221 -2.08 -30.59 9.17
N SER A 222 -2.66 -29.49 9.67
CA SER A 222 -2.66 -29.19 11.10
C SER A 222 -3.46 -30.25 11.87
N GLN A 223 -2.78 -31.03 12.73
CA GLN A 223 -3.37 -32.07 13.56
C GLN A 223 -3.51 -31.59 14.98
N PHE A 224 -4.66 -31.01 15.29
CA PHE A 224 -4.93 -30.48 16.64
C PHE A 224 -5.23 -31.61 17.62
N GLN A 225 -4.45 -31.65 18.70
CA GLN A 225 -4.70 -32.53 19.84
C GLN A 225 -5.59 -31.80 20.86
N GLU A 226 -6.63 -32.45 21.30
CA GLU A 226 -7.64 -31.93 22.25
C GLU A 226 -7.57 -32.74 23.57
N PRO A 227 -6.65 -32.40 24.49
CA PRO A 227 -6.37 -33.22 25.67
C PRO A 227 -7.58 -33.30 26.61
N PHE A 228 -8.32 -32.20 26.78
CA PHE A 228 -9.42 -32.13 27.74
C PHE A 228 -10.75 -32.67 27.21
N LYS A 229 -10.88 -32.95 25.92
CA LYS A 229 -12.11 -33.44 25.30
C LYS A 229 -12.54 -34.81 25.82
N LYS A 230 -11.57 -35.66 26.18
CA LYS A 230 -11.82 -36.97 26.76
C LYS A 230 -12.19 -36.89 28.24
N ILE A 231 -11.68 -35.89 28.97
CA ILE A 231 -11.86 -35.68 30.41
C ILE A 231 -13.18 -34.98 30.68
N ILE A 232 -13.50 -33.94 29.93
CA ILE A 232 -14.74 -33.14 30.12
C ILE A 232 -15.81 -33.67 29.17
N LYS A 233 -16.58 -34.66 29.63
CA LYS A 233 -17.69 -35.25 28.86
C LYS A 233 -18.96 -34.37 28.88
N GLY A 234 -19.04 -33.38 29.75
CA GLY A 234 -20.16 -32.45 29.87
C GLY A 234 -20.35 -31.55 28.65
N LYS A 235 -21.60 -31.41 28.17
CA LYS A 235 -21.96 -30.54 27.05
C LYS A 235 -22.23 -29.07 27.47
N SER A 236 -21.83 -28.68 28.68
CA SER A 236 -22.04 -27.31 29.17
C SER A 236 -21.35 -26.31 28.25
N PRO A 237 -22.05 -25.29 27.74
CA PRO A 237 -21.44 -24.23 26.92
C PRO A 237 -20.36 -23.45 27.65
N TRP A 238 -20.46 -23.30 28.97
CA TRP A 238 -19.49 -22.60 29.82
C TRP A 238 -18.13 -23.29 29.93
N LEU A 239 -18.09 -24.61 29.76
CA LEU A 239 -16.86 -25.41 29.79
C LEU A 239 -16.29 -25.66 28.39
N SER A 240 -16.91 -25.14 27.33
CA SER A 240 -16.50 -25.40 25.95
C SER A 240 -15.10 -24.88 25.66
N TRP A 241 -14.68 -23.78 26.24
CA TRP A 241 -13.37 -23.18 26.02
C TRP A 241 -12.22 -24.04 26.58
N ILE A 242 -12.42 -24.71 27.72
CA ILE A 242 -11.45 -25.68 28.27
C ILE A 242 -11.54 -27.01 27.53
N ARG A 243 -12.73 -27.54 27.32
CA ARG A 243 -12.93 -28.83 26.65
C ARG A 243 -12.33 -28.86 25.24
N ASP A 244 -12.49 -27.74 24.47
CA ASP A 244 -12.06 -27.61 23.09
C ASP A 244 -10.69 -26.94 22.99
N ALA A 245 -9.96 -26.76 24.11
CA ALA A 245 -8.60 -26.32 24.11
C ALA A 245 -7.75 -27.33 23.32
N ASN A 246 -6.96 -26.83 22.40
CA ASN A 246 -6.22 -27.63 21.46
C ASN A 246 -4.82 -27.06 21.20
N TYR A 247 -3.91 -27.92 20.80
CA TYR A 247 -2.57 -27.53 20.38
C TYR A 247 -2.10 -28.39 19.19
N ASN A 248 -1.18 -27.87 18.43
CA ASN A 248 -0.56 -28.58 17.32
C ASN A 248 0.96 -28.43 17.42
N LEU A 249 1.67 -29.56 17.49
CA LEU A 249 3.13 -29.60 17.67
C LEU A 249 3.92 -29.50 16.38
N LYS A 250 3.26 -29.65 15.22
CA LYS A 250 3.94 -29.65 13.92
C LYS A 250 3.57 -28.40 13.13
N PRO A 251 4.53 -27.72 12.51
CA PRO A 251 4.21 -26.64 11.60
C PRO A 251 3.34 -27.12 10.43
N SER A 252 2.45 -26.27 9.95
CA SER A 252 1.60 -26.55 8.80
C SER A 252 2.33 -26.31 7.48
N PHE A 253 3.32 -25.43 7.50
CA PHE A 253 4.15 -25.12 6.34
C PHE A 253 5.58 -24.80 6.77
N LEU A 254 6.55 -25.44 6.09
CA LEU A 254 7.97 -25.11 6.19
C LEU A 254 8.52 -25.00 4.77
N ASN A 255 9.16 -23.92 4.48
CA ASN A 255 9.88 -23.73 3.25
C ASN A 255 11.28 -23.16 3.56
N PHE A 256 12.28 -23.84 3.06
CA PHE A 256 13.66 -23.37 3.01
C PHE A 256 14.08 -23.34 1.55
N ARG A 257 14.66 -22.24 1.13
CA ARG A 257 15.22 -22.11 -0.21
C ARG A 257 16.59 -21.45 -0.14
N ALA A 258 17.55 -22.03 -0.85
CA ALA A 258 18.88 -21.49 -1.00
C ALA A 258 19.16 -21.27 -2.49
N ASP A 259 19.33 -20.02 -2.88
CA ASP A 259 19.58 -19.63 -4.26
C ASP A 259 21.02 -19.08 -4.39
N ILE A 260 21.72 -19.62 -5.34
CA ILE A 260 23.06 -19.19 -5.77
C ILE A 260 22.90 -18.49 -7.11
N ASN A 261 23.48 -17.31 -7.24
CA ASN A 261 23.51 -16.59 -8.49
C ASN A 261 24.92 -16.02 -8.71
N ARG A 262 25.62 -16.54 -9.71
CA ARG A 262 26.98 -16.17 -10.04
C ARG A 262 27.05 -15.66 -11.47
N GLN A 263 27.59 -14.47 -11.67
CA GLN A 263 27.89 -13.92 -12.98
C GLN A 263 29.38 -13.68 -13.11
N PHE A 264 29.89 -14.03 -14.27
CA PHE A 264 31.22 -13.66 -14.72
C PHE A 264 31.07 -12.96 -16.07
N GLY A 265 31.35 -11.68 -16.11
CA GLY A 265 31.39 -10.86 -17.31
C GLY A 265 32.83 -10.47 -17.63
N GLU A 266 33.20 -10.59 -18.87
CA GLU A 266 34.50 -10.19 -19.41
C GLU A 266 34.27 -9.33 -20.64
N PHE A 267 34.76 -8.10 -20.62
CA PHE A 267 34.63 -7.15 -21.73
C PHE A 267 36.01 -6.71 -22.21
N ILE A 268 36.26 -6.93 -23.49
CA ILE A 268 37.50 -6.55 -24.19
C ILE A 268 37.11 -5.66 -25.37
N PRO A 269 37.40 -4.34 -25.33
CA PRO A 269 37.16 -3.49 -26.47
C PRO A 269 38.11 -3.86 -27.62
N ARG A 270 37.69 -3.60 -28.86
CA ARG A 270 38.53 -3.78 -30.03
C ARG A 270 39.21 -2.44 -30.35
N ILE A 271 40.52 -2.47 -30.38
CA ILE A 271 41.32 -1.29 -30.73
C ILE A 271 41.61 -1.38 -32.21
N VAL A 272 41.16 -0.39 -32.96
CA VAL A 272 41.45 -0.23 -34.36
C VAL A 272 42.46 0.89 -34.47
N ASN A 273 43.72 0.56 -34.82
CA ASN A 273 44.76 1.54 -34.99
C ASN A 273 45.23 1.52 -36.44
N ASN A 274 44.99 2.60 -37.17
CA ASN A 274 45.42 2.77 -38.56
C ASN A 274 46.86 3.29 -38.69
N ASN A 275 47.50 3.67 -37.56
CA ASN A 275 48.86 4.20 -37.54
C ASN A 275 49.78 3.30 -36.73
N ASN A 276 50.95 3.01 -37.23
CA ASN A 276 52.03 2.15 -36.63
C ASN A 276 52.60 2.65 -35.28
N SER A 277 51.89 3.50 -34.55
CA SER A 277 52.26 3.92 -33.19
C SER A 277 51.95 2.82 -32.17
N LYS A 278 52.76 2.71 -31.12
CA LYS A 278 52.50 1.77 -29.99
C LYS A 278 51.09 1.93 -29.47
N VAL A 279 50.28 0.87 -29.63
CA VAL A 279 48.91 0.84 -29.17
C VAL A 279 48.92 0.79 -27.64
N ASP A 280 48.29 1.76 -26.99
CA ASP A 280 47.98 1.68 -25.57
C ASP A 280 47.08 0.49 -25.35
N ARG A 281 47.51 -0.42 -24.50
CA ARG A 281 46.73 -1.63 -24.19
C ARG A 281 45.53 -1.23 -23.33
N VAL A 282 44.32 -1.35 -23.85
CA VAL A 282 43.14 -1.22 -23.00
C VAL A 282 42.94 -2.50 -22.22
N ASP A 283 42.90 -2.38 -20.91
CA ASP A 283 42.77 -3.52 -20.04
C ASP A 283 41.39 -4.17 -20.13
N THR A 284 41.36 -5.48 -19.96
CA THR A 284 40.11 -6.23 -19.84
C THR A 284 39.35 -5.84 -18.61
N THR A 285 38.10 -5.47 -18.78
CA THR A 285 37.20 -5.18 -17.64
C THR A 285 36.40 -6.40 -17.27
N TYR A 286 36.14 -6.58 -15.97
CA TYR A 286 35.43 -7.70 -15.42
C TYR A 286 34.22 -7.24 -14.62
N ASP A 287 33.05 -7.79 -14.96
CA ASP A 287 31.82 -7.61 -14.19
C ASP A 287 31.45 -8.94 -13.51
N LYS A 288 31.60 -8.97 -12.20
CA LYS A 288 31.42 -10.20 -11.43
C LYS A 288 30.55 -9.97 -10.20
N TYR A 289 29.62 -10.87 -10.01
CA TYR A 289 28.97 -11.01 -8.71
C TYR A 289 28.72 -12.49 -8.40
N PHE A 290 28.76 -12.80 -7.13
CA PHE A 290 28.38 -14.10 -6.62
C PHE A 290 27.57 -13.90 -5.35
N THR A 291 26.25 -14.14 -5.45
CA THR A 291 25.33 -14.04 -4.31
C THR A 291 24.86 -15.42 -3.87
N PHE A 292 24.60 -15.51 -2.59
CA PHE A 292 24.05 -16.68 -1.94
C PHE A 292 22.90 -16.25 -1.05
N ASP A 293 21.69 -16.42 -1.56
CA ASP A 293 20.45 -15.95 -0.95
C ASP A 293 19.74 -17.13 -0.28
N ARG A 294 19.30 -16.95 0.94
CA ARG A 294 18.65 -17.98 1.76
C ARG A 294 17.32 -17.45 2.27
N PHE A 295 16.26 -18.22 2.03
CA PHE A 295 14.89 -17.87 2.39
C PHE A 295 14.35 -18.91 3.35
N TYR A 296 13.72 -18.46 4.42
CA TYR A 296 13.12 -19.27 5.45
C TYR A 296 11.68 -18.83 5.63
N ASN A 297 10.73 -19.74 5.43
CA ASN A 297 9.33 -19.47 5.66
C ASN A 297 8.73 -20.57 6.52
N MET A 298 8.05 -20.20 7.57
CA MET A 298 7.36 -21.12 8.46
C MET A 298 5.99 -20.58 8.79
N ARG A 299 4.98 -21.44 8.66
CA ARG A 299 3.67 -21.20 9.23
C ARG A 299 3.34 -22.31 10.23
N TRP A 300 2.94 -21.90 11.41
CA TRP A 300 2.61 -22.81 12.48
C TRP A 300 1.27 -22.43 13.10
N ASP A 301 0.28 -23.26 12.87
CA ASP A 301 -1.01 -23.17 13.55
C ASP A 301 -0.87 -23.79 14.94
N LEU A 302 -0.41 -23.01 15.93
CA LEU A 302 -0.18 -23.47 17.30
C LEU A 302 -1.45 -24.00 17.95
N THR A 303 -2.56 -23.30 17.73
CA THR A 303 -3.90 -23.70 18.09
C THR A 303 -4.84 -23.32 16.93
N ARG A 304 -6.12 -23.72 17.00
CA ARG A 304 -7.13 -23.21 16.03
C ARG A 304 -7.33 -21.70 16.10
N SER A 305 -6.92 -21.08 17.19
CA SER A 305 -7.09 -19.65 17.44
C SER A 305 -5.80 -18.87 17.34
N ILE A 306 -4.63 -19.52 17.39
CA ILE A 306 -3.32 -18.89 17.36
C ILE A 306 -2.54 -19.46 16.19
N ASN A 307 -2.12 -18.59 15.28
CA ASN A 307 -1.15 -18.93 14.23
C ASN A 307 0.08 -18.04 14.32
N PHE A 308 1.19 -18.61 13.97
CA PHE A 308 2.49 -17.96 13.93
C PHE A 308 3.05 -18.10 12.51
N ASP A 309 3.37 -16.98 11.90
CA ASP A 309 4.02 -16.89 10.59
C ASP A 309 5.41 -16.27 10.78
N PHE A 310 6.43 -16.92 10.25
CA PHE A 310 7.80 -16.46 10.27
C PHE A 310 8.39 -16.49 8.88
N ASN A 311 8.97 -15.38 8.44
CA ASN A 311 9.65 -15.24 7.17
C ASN A 311 11.00 -14.59 7.42
N ALA A 312 12.08 -15.16 6.87
CA ALA A 312 13.40 -14.56 6.94
C ALA A 312 14.14 -14.69 5.60
N THR A 313 14.92 -13.68 5.28
CA THR A 313 15.78 -13.65 4.10
C THR A 313 17.19 -13.26 4.54
N ASN A 314 18.17 -14.04 4.10
CA ASN A 314 19.57 -13.74 4.29
C ASN A 314 20.27 -13.66 2.95
N ASN A 315 20.68 -12.47 2.55
CA ASN A 315 21.47 -12.25 1.35
C ASN A 315 22.94 -12.19 1.73
N ALA A 316 23.74 -12.99 1.05
CA ALA A 316 25.18 -12.98 1.23
C ALA A 316 25.88 -12.82 -0.11
N ARG A 317 27.05 -12.21 -0.07
CA ARG A 317 27.97 -12.12 -1.20
C ARG A 317 29.17 -13.02 -0.97
N VAL A 318 29.46 -13.87 -1.93
CA VAL A 318 30.71 -14.64 -1.97
C VAL A 318 31.73 -13.78 -2.68
N ASP A 319 32.69 -13.25 -1.93
CA ASP A 319 33.72 -12.36 -2.48
C ASP A 319 34.68 -13.18 -3.37
N GLU A 320 34.91 -12.72 -4.60
CA GLU A 320 35.82 -13.34 -5.58
C GLU A 320 37.05 -12.46 -5.82
N PRO A 321 38.25 -13.06 -6.00
CA PRO A 321 39.43 -12.35 -6.41
C PRO A 321 39.26 -11.64 -7.75
N PHE A 322 40.00 -10.58 -8.01
CA PHE A 322 39.93 -9.83 -9.27
C PHE A 322 40.38 -10.70 -10.48
N GLY A 323 39.79 -10.42 -11.64
CA GLY A 323 40.12 -11.06 -12.90
C GLY A 323 39.54 -12.48 -13.07
N ARG A 324 40.10 -13.29 -13.94
CA ARG A 324 39.69 -14.66 -14.16
C ARG A 324 40.08 -15.55 -12.97
N ILE A 325 39.27 -16.56 -12.68
CA ILE A 325 39.56 -17.61 -11.66
C ILE A 325 40.36 -18.74 -12.35
N ASP A 326 41.64 -18.46 -12.60
CA ASP A 326 42.50 -19.23 -13.45
C ASP A 326 43.49 -20.15 -12.69
N ASN A 327 43.78 -19.84 -11.41
CA ASN A 327 44.75 -20.61 -10.61
C ASN A 327 44.10 -21.26 -9.37
N GLY A 328 44.82 -22.21 -8.75
CA GLY A 328 44.38 -22.96 -7.59
C GLY A 328 44.03 -22.05 -6.38
N PHE A 329 44.88 -21.06 -6.08
CA PHE A 329 44.69 -20.15 -4.96
C PHE A 329 43.34 -19.36 -5.08
N LYS A 330 43.04 -18.84 -6.27
CA LYS A 330 41.78 -18.14 -6.51
C LYS A 330 40.57 -19.06 -6.40
N LYS A 331 40.69 -20.32 -6.90
CA LYS A 331 39.61 -21.35 -6.81
C LYS A 331 39.34 -21.68 -5.34
N ASP A 332 40.41 -21.91 -4.56
CA ASP A 332 40.27 -22.26 -3.15
C ASP A 332 39.71 -21.07 -2.32
N SER A 333 40.11 -19.83 -2.63
CA SER A 333 39.56 -18.65 -2.00
C SER A 333 38.04 -18.55 -2.22
N VAL A 334 37.58 -18.72 -3.47
CA VAL A 334 36.13 -18.69 -3.79
C VAL A 334 35.38 -19.84 -3.10
N ARG A 335 35.99 -21.05 -3.14
CA ARG A 335 35.41 -22.24 -2.49
C ARG A 335 35.26 -22.04 -0.98
N ASN A 336 36.30 -21.56 -0.32
CA ASN A 336 36.28 -21.32 1.12
C ASN A 336 35.25 -20.24 1.49
N ASN A 337 35.20 -19.12 0.75
CA ASN A 337 34.22 -18.07 0.96
C ASN A 337 32.78 -18.59 0.79
N PHE A 338 32.55 -19.46 -0.20
CA PHE A 338 31.25 -20.07 -0.41
C PHE A 338 30.86 -21.06 0.69
N LEU A 339 31.78 -21.96 1.09
CA LEU A 339 31.53 -22.94 2.17
C LEU A 339 31.28 -22.29 3.52
N ASN A 340 31.88 -21.12 3.77
CA ASN A 340 31.59 -20.30 4.94
C ASN A 340 30.27 -19.53 4.87
N GLY A 341 29.47 -19.74 3.80
CA GLY A 341 28.16 -19.11 3.62
C GLY A 341 28.20 -17.71 3.02
N GLY A 342 29.39 -17.22 2.59
CA GLY A 342 29.60 -15.88 2.10
C GLY A 342 29.57 -14.80 3.21
N ARG A 343 29.81 -13.56 2.83
CA ARG A 343 29.69 -12.40 3.68
C ARG A 343 28.24 -11.89 3.63
N ASN A 344 27.53 -11.93 4.74
CA ASN A 344 26.18 -11.38 4.82
C ASN A 344 26.19 -9.90 4.43
N THR A 345 25.21 -9.49 3.61
CA THR A 345 25.00 -8.10 3.17
C THR A 345 23.68 -7.55 3.66
N LEU A 346 22.67 -8.41 3.73
CA LEU A 346 21.33 -8.05 4.19
C LEU A 346 20.72 -9.26 4.90
N TYR A 347 20.19 -9.03 6.07
CA TYR A 347 19.33 -9.98 6.77
C TYR A 347 18.02 -9.28 7.11
N THR A 348 16.91 -9.88 6.76
CA THR A 348 15.59 -9.41 7.15
C THR A 348 14.75 -10.57 7.67
N GLN A 349 13.98 -10.32 8.72
CA GLN A 349 12.96 -11.25 9.19
C GLN A 349 11.68 -10.54 9.57
N LYS A 350 10.57 -11.26 9.46
CA LYS A 350 9.25 -10.86 9.93
C LYS A 350 8.64 -12.02 10.69
N ALA A 351 8.10 -11.74 11.86
CA ALA A 351 7.33 -12.69 12.65
C ALA A 351 5.96 -12.08 12.94
N LEU A 352 4.90 -12.85 12.75
CA LEU A 352 3.53 -12.44 12.97
C LEU A 352 2.81 -13.50 13.79
N LEU A 353 2.32 -13.11 14.96
CA LEU A 353 1.48 -13.91 15.83
C LEU A 353 0.05 -13.37 15.76
N ASN A 354 -0.87 -14.16 15.24
CA ASN A 354 -2.28 -13.82 15.21
C ASN A 354 -3.02 -14.64 16.25
N TYR A 355 -3.81 -13.98 17.07
CA TYR A 355 -4.68 -14.59 18.07
C TYR A 355 -6.13 -14.18 17.83
N ASN A 356 -6.93 -15.11 17.31
CA ASN A 356 -8.38 -14.98 17.25
C ASN A 356 -8.95 -15.36 18.64
N ILE A 357 -9.32 -14.35 19.41
CA ILE A 357 -9.81 -14.55 20.78
C ILE A 357 -11.12 -15.35 20.71
N PRO A 358 -11.20 -16.55 21.33
CA PRO A 358 -12.34 -17.45 21.12
C PRO A 358 -13.57 -17.04 21.94
N LEU A 359 -14.02 -15.79 21.82
CA LEU A 359 -15.18 -15.23 22.48
C LEU A 359 -16.49 -15.94 22.09
N ASN A 360 -16.52 -16.51 20.90
CA ASN A 360 -17.63 -17.32 20.39
C ASN A 360 -17.88 -18.62 21.18
N LYS A 361 -16.94 -19.03 22.02
CA LYS A 361 -17.11 -20.19 22.89
C LYS A 361 -17.83 -19.88 24.21
N PHE A 362 -17.98 -18.60 24.53
CA PHE A 362 -18.70 -18.15 25.70
C PHE A 362 -20.11 -17.70 25.31
N PRO A 363 -21.17 -18.26 25.93
CA PRO A 363 -22.56 -17.98 25.54
C PRO A 363 -22.96 -16.51 25.59
N LEU A 364 -22.30 -15.70 26.44
CA LEU A 364 -22.58 -14.25 26.55
C LEU A 364 -21.83 -13.40 25.57
N SER A 365 -20.71 -13.86 24.99
CA SER A 365 -19.81 -13.06 24.14
C SER A 365 -19.65 -13.58 22.71
N ASP A 366 -20.45 -14.57 22.28
CA ASP A 366 -20.41 -15.16 20.93
C ASP A 366 -20.82 -14.18 19.81
N TRP A 367 -21.39 -13.02 20.16
CA TRP A 367 -21.71 -11.90 19.29
C TRP A 367 -20.52 -10.96 19.06
N ILE A 368 -19.41 -11.18 19.79
CA ILE A 368 -18.18 -10.41 19.69
C ILE A 368 -17.14 -11.27 18.98
N THR A 369 -16.52 -10.74 17.94
CA THR A 369 -15.31 -11.29 17.34
C THR A 369 -14.16 -10.36 17.64
N ALA A 370 -13.10 -10.88 18.24
CA ALA A 370 -11.91 -10.09 18.54
C ALA A 370 -10.67 -10.82 18.08
N ARG A 371 -9.77 -10.04 17.48
CA ARG A 371 -8.47 -10.50 17.00
C ARG A 371 -7.39 -9.58 17.50
N TYR A 372 -6.35 -10.16 18.04
CA TYR A 372 -5.11 -9.48 18.35
C TYR A 372 -3.99 -10.01 17.45
N SER A 373 -3.20 -9.13 16.88
CA SER A 373 -2.01 -9.52 16.14
C SER A 373 -0.78 -8.78 16.65
N TYR A 374 0.27 -9.52 16.88
CA TYR A 374 1.59 -9.04 17.24
C TYR A 374 2.53 -9.30 16.07
N GLY A 375 2.95 -8.24 15.39
CA GLY A 375 3.87 -8.28 14.27
C GLY A 375 5.23 -7.72 14.65
N THR A 376 6.30 -8.35 14.18
CA THR A 376 7.65 -7.79 14.33
C THR A 376 8.42 -7.91 13.04
N SER A 377 9.30 -6.95 12.79
CA SER A 377 10.32 -7.08 11.77
C SER A 377 11.68 -6.71 12.33
N TYR A 378 12.70 -7.35 11.82
CA TYR A 378 14.08 -7.03 12.11
C TYR A 378 14.87 -7.02 10.80
N GLY A 379 15.73 -6.03 10.64
CA GLY A 379 16.63 -5.86 9.52
C GLY A 379 18.06 -5.64 10.00
N TRP A 380 19.02 -6.24 9.32
CA TRP A 380 20.44 -5.97 9.46
C TRP A 380 21.01 -5.70 8.06
N ILE A 381 21.66 -4.57 7.89
CA ILE A 381 22.24 -4.10 6.61
C ILE A 381 23.74 -4.01 6.82
N GLY A 382 24.50 -4.78 6.05
CA GLY A 382 25.96 -4.83 6.14
C GLY A 382 26.62 -3.56 5.64
N ALA A 383 27.69 -3.14 6.30
CA ALA A 383 28.54 -2.04 5.87
C ALA A 383 29.22 -2.34 4.51
N SER A 384 29.52 -1.29 3.78
CA SER A 384 30.36 -1.38 2.58
C SER A 384 31.77 -1.82 2.95
N ARG A 385 32.44 -2.57 2.05
CA ARG A 385 33.83 -3.01 2.25
C ARG A 385 34.83 -1.88 2.46
N ILE A 386 34.58 -0.71 1.90
CA ILE A 386 35.44 0.48 2.03
C ILE A 386 35.09 1.34 3.26
N ALA A 387 34.06 0.97 4.03
CA ALA A 387 33.58 1.74 5.16
C ALA A 387 33.14 0.83 6.34
N PHE A 388 33.90 -0.23 6.60
CA PHE A 388 33.59 -1.17 7.71
C PHE A 388 33.57 -0.50 9.07
N ASN A 389 34.44 0.49 9.29
CA ASN A 389 34.54 1.27 10.53
C ASN A 389 33.29 2.09 10.81
N LEU A 390 32.52 2.45 9.79
CA LEU A 390 31.23 3.12 10.02
C LEU A 390 30.13 2.16 10.52
N GLY A 391 30.39 0.84 10.46
CA GLY A 391 29.50 -0.17 11.00
C GLY A 391 28.25 -0.44 10.14
N ASN A 392 27.50 -1.43 10.56
CA ASN A 392 26.26 -1.90 9.93
C ASN A 392 25.07 -1.06 10.43
N THR A 393 23.91 -1.29 9.85
CA THR A 393 22.65 -0.71 10.34
C THR A 393 21.74 -1.82 10.80
N ILE A 394 21.16 -1.69 11.98
CA ILE A 394 20.08 -2.56 12.45
C ILE A 394 18.78 -1.79 12.57
N GLU A 395 17.70 -2.45 12.19
CA GLU A 395 16.36 -1.91 12.22
C GLU A 395 15.43 -2.90 12.90
N ASN A 396 14.48 -2.42 13.68
CA ASN A 396 13.39 -3.26 14.13
C ASN A 396 12.05 -2.53 14.05
N SER A 397 10.97 -3.31 14.01
CA SER A 397 9.63 -2.80 14.23
C SER A 397 8.81 -3.74 15.08
N GLN A 398 7.85 -3.17 15.80
CA GLN A 398 6.82 -3.86 16.56
C GLN A 398 5.48 -3.27 16.18
N GLU A 399 4.54 -4.13 15.85
CA GLU A 399 3.17 -3.76 15.48
C GLU A 399 2.18 -4.53 16.36
N ASN A 400 1.36 -3.81 17.09
CA ASN A 400 0.27 -4.34 17.90
C ASN A 400 -1.05 -3.92 17.27
N ASN A 401 -1.85 -4.86 16.79
CA ASN A 401 -3.16 -4.59 16.23
C ASN A 401 -4.23 -5.33 17.01
N PHE A 402 -5.22 -4.59 17.45
CA PHE A 402 -6.43 -5.13 18.06
C PHE A 402 -7.64 -4.73 17.22
N ASN A 403 -8.37 -5.74 16.74
CA ASN A 403 -9.58 -5.56 15.97
C ASN A 403 -10.71 -6.30 16.66
N ALA A 404 -11.79 -5.59 16.99
CA ALA A 404 -12.99 -6.17 17.56
C ALA A 404 -14.21 -5.76 16.74
N GLN A 405 -15.09 -6.73 16.48
CA GLN A 405 -16.38 -6.49 15.85
C GLN A 405 -17.49 -6.99 16.80
N LEU A 406 -18.42 -6.12 17.07
CA LEU A 406 -19.57 -6.36 17.93
C LEU A 406 -20.82 -6.42 17.06
N ASN A 407 -21.40 -7.60 16.94
CA ASN A 407 -22.65 -7.82 16.20
C ASN A 407 -23.82 -7.91 17.19
N PHE A 408 -24.44 -6.79 17.46
CA PHE A 408 -25.57 -6.70 18.40
C PHE A 408 -26.80 -7.48 17.92
N GLY A 409 -26.98 -7.64 16.60
CA GLY A 409 -28.02 -8.51 16.05
C GLY A 409 -27.93 -9.91 16.60
N ASN A 410 -26.74 -10.50 16.69
CA ASN A 410 -26.52 -11.82 17.27
C ASN A 410 -26.80 -11.84 18.79
N LEU A 411 -26.52 -10.76 19.50
CA LEU A 411 -26.86 -10.61 20.92
C LEU A 411 -28.38 -10.62 21.10
N TYR A 412 -29.11 -9.90 20.26
CA TYR A 412 -30.57 -9.79 20.35
C TYR A 412 -31.29 -11.12 20.06
N THR A 413 -30.68 -11.99 19.23
CA THR A 413 -31.24 -13.32 18.97
C THR A 413 -31.34 -14.21 20.21
N LYS A 414 -30.62 -13.90 21.28
CA LYS A 414 -30.61 -14.69 22.52
C LYS A 414 -31.87 -14.47 23.38
N SER A 415 -32.52 -13.33 23.29
CA SER A 415 -33.74 -13.00 23.99
C SER A 415 -34.94 -13.15 23.06
N LYS A 416 -35.95 -13.86 23.45
CA LYS A 416 -37.20 -13.99 22.69
C LYS A 416 -37.89 -12.63 22.48
N TRP A 417 -37.85 -11.78 23.50
CA TRP A 417 -38.45 -10.44 23.50
C TRP A 417 -37.70 -9.53 22.52
N LEU A 418 -36.35 -9.48 22.58
CA LEU A 418 -35.54 -8.69 21.68
C LEU A 418 -35.65 -9.15 20.21
N ARG A 419 -35.77 -10.48 20.01
CA ARG A 419 -35.96 -11.06 18.69
C ARG A 419 -37.31 -10.67 18.07
N ALA A 420 -38.37 -10.65 18.88
CA ALA A 420 -39.70 -10.22 18.45
C ALA A 420 -39.75 -8.75 18.01
N LEU A 421 -38.91 -7.90 18.60
CA LEU A 421 -38.81 -6.46 18.25
C LEU A 421 -38.33 -6.21 16.84
N ASP A 422 -37.36 -7.02 16.39
CA ASP A 422 -36.68 -6.84 15.09
C ASP A 422 -37.17 -7.81 14.00
N ASN A 423 -38.16 -8.66 14.29
CA ASN A 423 -38.61 -9.75 13.41
C ASN A 423 -37.44 -10.61 12.88
N ILE A 424 -36.42 -10.82 13.73
CA ILE A 424 -35.26 -11.62 13.33
C ILE A 424 -35.69 -13.09 13.19
N PRO A 425 -35.42 -13.75 12.03
CA PRO A 425 -35.75 -15.14 11.84
C PRO A 425 -35.07 -16.03 12.88
N VAL A 426 -35.77 -17.02 13.36
CA VAL A 426 -35.17 -18.02 14.26
C VAL A 426 -34.01 -18.70 13.55
N PRO A 427 -32.77 -18.73 14.12
CA PRO A 427 -31.66 -19.43 13.50
C PRO A 427 -32.03 -20.89 13.22
N LYS A 428 -31.93 -21.33 11.98
CA LYS A 428 -32.18 -22.74 11.59
C LYS A 428 -31.16 -23.62 12.29
N SER A 429 -31.65 -24.42 13.25
CA SER A 429 -30.83 -25.41 13.93
C SER A 429 -30.61 -26.60 13.01
N LYS A 430 -29.47 -27.30 13.13
CA LYS A 430 -29.24 -28.61 12.47
C LYS A 430 -30.30 -29.68 12.78
N ASN A 431 -31.16 -29.42 13.74
CA ASN A 431 -32.28 -30.31 14.14
C ASN A 431 -33.59 -30.00 13.41
N ASP A 432 -33.63 -29.13 12.40
CA ASP A 432 -34.87 -28.77 11.69
C ASP A 432 -35.50 -29.93 10.91
N GLN A 433 -34.73 -30.97 10.53
CA GLN A 433 -35.26 -32.21 9.96
C GLN A 433 -35.99 -33.08 11.01
N LEU A 434 -35.58 -32.98 12.26
CA LEU A 434 -36.28 -33.64 13.39
C LEU A 434 -37.53 -32.87 13.81
N SER A 435 -37.53 -31.52 13.63
CA SER A 435 -38.68 -30.69 14.01
C SER A 435 -39.90 -30.89 13.11
N ASN A 436 -39.74 -31.09 11.81
CA ASN A 436 -40.84 -31.33 10.89
C ASN A 436 -41.51 -32.69 11.14
N LYS A 437 -40.74 -33.69 11.56
CA LYS A 437 -41.27 -35.00 11.94
C LYS A 437 -42.01 -34.96 13.30
N ALA A 438 -41.55 -34.09 14.20
CA ALA A 438 -42.12 -33.88 15.53
C ALA A 438 -43.35 -32.95 15.47
N ILE A 439 -43.40 -31.97 14.60
CA ILE A 439 -44.56 -31.06 14.41
C ILE A 439 -45.77 -31.83 13.87
N ASN A 440 -45.56 -32.82 12.99
CA ASN A 440 -46.65 -33.65 12.48
C ASN A 440 -47.23 -34.58 13.54
N SER A 441 -46.59 -34.74 14.70
CA SER A 441 -47.08 -35.56 15.84
C SER A 441 -47.76 -34.74 16.95
N LEU A 442 -47.84 -33.42 16.84
CA LEU A 442 -48.41 -32.51 17.85
C LEU A 442 -49.95 -32.64 17.99
N GLY A 443 -50.63 -33.34 17.06
CA GLY A 443 -52.09 -33.59 17.13
C GLY A 443 -52.48 -34.94 17.73
N ALA A 444 -51.53 -35.79 18.07
CA ALA A 444 -51.85 -37.13 18.57
C ALA A 444 -51.68 -37.19 20.08
N SER A 445 -52.74 -37.40 20.78
CA SER A 445 -52.70 -37.81 22.20
C SER A 445 -52.00 -39.18 22.32
N LEU A 446 -50.82 -39.21 22.96
CA LEU A 446 -50.15 -40.48 23.22
C LEU A 446 -51.02 -41.36 24.12
N PRO A 447 -51.32 -42.61 23.72
CA PRO A 447 -51.96 -43.55 24.58
C PRO A 447 -51.16 -43.75 25.88
N SER A 448 -51.85 -44.11 26.97
CA SER A 448 -51.16 -44.29 28.23
C SER A 448 -50.12 -45.40 28.10
N LYS A 449 -49.12 -45.39 28.96
CA LYS A 449 -48.07 -46.41 28.97
C LYS A 449 -48.64 -47.82 29.12
N ASP A 450 -49.70 -47.94 29.95
CA ASP A 450 -50.29 -49.21 30.29
C ASP A 450 -51.15 -49.74 29.15
N GLU A 451 -51.80 -48.88 28.36
CA GLU A 451 -52.51 -49.23 27.13
C GLU A 451 -51.61 -49.82 26.06
N VAL A 452 -50.41 -49.21 25.86
CA VAL A 452 -49.43 -49.64 24.85
C VAL A 452 -48.72 -50.96 25.22
N LEU A 453 -48.71 -51.31 26.53
CA LEU A 453 -48.04 -52.49 27.03
C LEU A 453 -49.03 -53.64 27.35
N LYS A 454 -50.36 -53.43 27.19
CA LYS A 454 -51.36 -54.39 27.45
C LYS A 454 -51.32 -55.54 26.45
N GLY A 455 -51.09 -56.76 26.94
CA GLY A 455 -51.03 -57.99 26.11
C GLY A 455 -49.67 -58.29 25.43
N LEU A 456 -48.60 -57.52 25.73
CA LEU A 456 -47.27 -57.73 25.15
C LEU A 456 -46.32 -58.35 26.21
N GLU A 457 -45.58 -59.38 25.85
CA GLU A 457 -44.55 -60.02 26.70
C GLU A 457 -43.20 -60.09 26.05
N GLY A 458 -42.10 -60.16 26.81
CA GLY A 458 -40.75 -60.39 26.38
C GLY A 458 -40.12 -59.30 25.57
N LYS A 459 -39.60 -59.62 24.40
CA LYS A 459 -38.89 -58.68 23.49
C LYS A 459 -39.86 -57.63 22.91
N ASP A 460 -41.09 -57.98 22.66
CA ASP A 460 -42.06 -57.04 22.05
C ASP A 460 -42.53 -55.97 23.05
N LYS A 461 -42.63 -56.31 24.34
CA LYS A 461 -42.88 -55.32 25.40
C LYS A 461 -41.75 -54.32 25.55
N THR A 462 -40.50 -54.75 25.40
CA THR A 462 -39.32 -53.87 25.45
C THR A 462 -39.24 -52.96 24.21
N ALA A 463 -39.58 -53.51 23.03
CA ALA A 463 -39.59 -52.72 21.78
C ALA A 463 -40.69 -51.63 21.78
N ALA A 464 -41.93 -52.02 22.24
CA ALA A 464 -43.05 -51.11 22.38
C ALA A 464 -42.78 -50.00 23.41
N LEU A 465 -42.09 -50.31 24.51
CA LEU A 465 -41.69 -49.34 25.53
C LEU A 465 -40.64 -48.37 25.03
N GLN A 466 -39.67 -48.84 24.23
CA GLN A 466 -38.64 -47.96 23.60
C GLN A 466 -39.32 -47.03 22.62
N LYS A 467 -40.20 -47.51 21.76
CA LYS A 467 -40.95 -46.72 20.78
C LYS A 467 -41.84 -45.67 21.46
N TRP A 468 -42.55 -46.00 22.51
CA TRP A 468 -43.34 -45.03 23.29
C TRP A 468 -42.47 -43.97 23.99
N ARG A 469 -41.34 -44.39 24.58
CA ARG A 469 -40.36 -43.43 25.17
C ARG A 469 -39.78 -42.48 24.14
N GLN A 470 -39.58 -42.96 22.93
CA GLN A 470 -39.05 -42.14 21.83
C GLN A 470 -40.12 -41.15 21.37
N GLN A 471 -41.35 -41.57 21.11
CA GLN A 471 -42.48 -40.69 20.76
C GLN A 471 -42.75 -39.63 21.83
N ARG A 472 -42.78 -40.00 23.11
CA ARG A 472 -42.91 -39.05 24.23
C ARG A 472 -41.77 -38.05 24.30
N ARG A 473 -40.55 -38.45 23.93
CA ARG A 473 -39.41 -37.56 23.86
C ARG A 473 -39.54 -36.59 22.69
N ASP A 474 -39.99 -37.09 21.55
CA ASP A 474 -40.16 -36.30 20.33
C ASP A 474 -41.29 -35.24 20.49
N ILE A 475 -42.42 -35.61 21.13
CA ILE A 475 -43.49 -34.67 21.48
C ILE A 475 -43.01 -33.60 22.47
N ARG A 476 -42.25 -33.98 23.50
CA ARG A 476 -41.69 -33.00 24.44
C ARG A 476 -40.70 -32.01 23.73
N ILE A 477 -39.94 -32.51 22.78
CA ILE A 477 -39.04 -31.68 21.99
C ILE A 477 -39.84 -30.75 21.07
N ALA A 478 -40.92 -31.26 20.45
CA ALA A 478 -41.81 -30.46 19.62
C ALA A 478 -42.56 -29.37 20.40
N ASP A 479 -43.10 -29.71 21.59
CA ASP A 479 -43.74 -28.72 22.47
C ASP A 479 -42.77 -27.66 22.99
N LYS A 480 -41.54 -28.06 23.29
CA LYS A 480 -40.48 -27.13 23.68
C LYS A 480 -40.04 -26.21 22.52
N LEU A 481 -40.02 -26.72 21.29
CA LEU A 481 -39.73 -25.98 20.08
C LEU A 481 -40.86 -25.02 19.69
N SER A 482 -42.12 -25.46 19.80
CA SER A 482 -43.29 -24.62 19.53
C SER A 482 -43.39 -23.45 20.51
N ARG A 483 -43.19 -23.70 21.81
CA ARG A 483 -43.06 -22.64 22.84
C ARG A 483 -41.81 -21.74 22.64
N ALA A 484 -40.74 -22.30 22.10
CA ALA A 484 -39.56 -21.52 21.77
C ALA A 484 -39.77 -20.59 20.56
N ASN A 485 -40.64 -21.01 19.61
CA ASN A 485 -40.93 -20.26 18.39
C ASN A 485 -42.11 -19.28 18.54
N GLN A 486 -42.91 -19.37 19.62
CA GLN A 486 -43.93 -18.37 19.92
C GLN A 486 -43.25 -17.02 20.16
N THR A 487 -43.48 -16.06 19.27
CA THR A 487 -43.09 -14.68 19.46
C THR A 487 -44.08 -14.02 20.44
N PRO A 488 -43.59 -13.33 21.47
CA PRO A 488 -44.49 -12.58 22.36
C PRO A 488 -45.21 -11.47 21.58
N GLU A 489 -46.52 -11.31 21.84
CA GLU A 489 -47.24 -10.15 21.34
C GLU A 489 -46.78 -8.89 22.08
N LEU A 490 -46.18 -7.97 21.34
CA LEU A 490 -45.65 -6.74 21.91
C LEU A 490 -46.65 -5.59 21.72
N THR A 491 -46.90 -4.81 22.76
CA THR A 491 -47.61 -3.55 22.68
C THR A 491 -46.85 -2.51 21.84
N SER A 492 -47.56 -1.49 21.32
CA SER A 492 -46.92 -0.44 20.53
C SER A 492 -45.83 0.33 21.31
N PHE A 493 -46.03 0.52 22.61
CA PHE A 493 -45.06 1.13 23.51
C PHE A 493 -43.80 0.25 23.69
N GLU A 494 -43.99 -1.04 23.94
CA GLU A 494 -42.91 -2.00 24.10
C GLU A 494 -42.09 -2.13 22.81
N ARG A 495 -42.72 -2.09 21.63
CA ARG A 495 -42.03 -2.05 20.33
C ARG A 495 -41.17 -0.81 20.16
N THR A 496 -41.70 0.37 20.55
CA THR A 496 -40.93 1.62 20.40
C THR A 496 -39.76 1.66 21.37
N LEU A 497 -39.99 1.36 22.64
CA LEU A 497 -38.94 1.33 23.67
C LEU A 497 -37.91 0.25 23.36
N GLY A 498 -38.38 -0.92 22.95
CA GLY A 498 -37.50 -2.05 22.62
C GLY A 498 -36.63 -1.75 21.39
N LYS A 499 -37.13 -1.09 20.36
CA LYS A 499 -36.34 -0.65 19.21
C LYS A 499 -35.25 0.34 19.61
N PHE A 500 -35.53 1.21 20.56
CA PHE A 500 -34.51 2.11 21.10
C PHE A 500 -33.39 1.34 21.82
N ILE A 501 -33.70 0.26 22.51
CA ILE A 501 -32.73 -0.62 23.15
C ILE A 501 -31.94 -1.42 22.10
N THR A 502 -32.60 -1.89 21.02
CA THR A 502 -31.97 -2.68 19.94
C THR A 502 -31.42 -1.80 18.79
N MET A 503 -31.28 -0.51 18.99
CA MET A 503 -30.82 0.41 17.95
C MET A 503 -29.40 0.14 17.48
N PHE A 504 -28.50 -0.38 18.34
CA PHE A 504 -27.16 -0.75 17.94
C PHE A 504 -27.21 -2.01 17.05
N ARG A 505 -26.69 -1.92 15.83
CA ARG A 505 -26.60 -3.05 14.89
C ARG A 505 -25.24 -3.69 14.93
N GLN A 506 -24.23 -2.88 14.75
CA GLN A 506 -22.84 -3.32 14.77
C GLN A 506 -21.93 -2.20 15.28
N ALA A 507 -20.82 -2.60 15.86
CA ALA A 507 -19.72 -1.68 16.15
C ALA A 507 -18.39 -2.36 15.84
N SER A 508 -17.39 -1.60 15.42
CA SER A 508 -16.03 -2.10 15.28
C SER A 508 -15.04 -1.19 15.99
N ILE A 509 -14.04 -1.80 16.56
CA ILE A 509 -12.92 -1.11 17.23
C ILE A 509 -11.65 -1.60 16.56
N ASN A 510 -10.90 -0.69 15.95
CA ASN A 510 -9.60 -0.96 15.38
C ASN A 510 -8.57 -0.09 16.11
N TYR A 511 -7.64 -0.75 16.77
CA TYR A 511 -6.57 -0.10 17.49
C TYR A 511 -5.23 -0.64 17.01
N SER A 512 -4.31 0.24 16.66
CA SER A 512 -2.96 -0.16 16.27
C SER A 512 -1.91 0.73 16.90
N GLU A 513 -0.79 0.11 17.29
CA GLU A 513 0.44 0.77 17.71
C GLU A 513 1.59 0.21 16.89
N ASN A 514 2.35 1.09 16.26
CA ASN A 514 3.52 0.76 15.48
C ASN A 514 4.74 1.46 16.06
N PHE A 515 5.73 0.68 16.44
CA PHE A 515 7.04 1.16 16.86
C PHE A 515 8.08 0.76 15.82
N ARG A 516 9.03 1.63 15.56
CA ARG A 516 10.17 1.36 14.68
C ARG A 516 11.41 1.98 15.24
N SER A 517 12.54 1.31 15.07
CA SER A 517 13.85 1.90 15.36
C SER A 517 14.85 1.54 14.27
N ARG A 518 15.77 2.46 14.04
CA ARG A 518 16.90 2.30 13.14
C ARG A 518 18.16 2.80 13.82
N LEU A 519 19.09 1.90 14.05
CA LEU A 519 20.38 2.18 14.68
C LEU A 519 21.51 1.91 13.68
N PRO A 520 22.10 2.94 13.09
CA PRO A 520 23.33 2.81 12.29
C PRO A 520 24.57 2.72 13.20
N GLY A 521 25.69 2.28 12.65
CA GLY A 521 26.95 2.16 13.37
C GLY A 521 27.11 0.88 14.20
N TYR A 522 26.25 -0.10 13.98
CA TYR A 522 26.31 -1.38 14.69
C TYR A 522 27.45 -2.27 14.15
N MET A 523 28.34 -2.72 15.02
CA MET A 523 29.61 -3.37 14.63
C MET A 523 29.52 -4.90 14.50
N ASP A 524 28.47 -5.53 14.97
CA ASP A 524 28.33 -6.99 14.90
C ASP A 524 27.47 -7.44 13.70
N SER A 525 27.54 -8.71 13.35
CA SER A 525 26.84 -9.29 12.21
C SER A 525 25.63 -10.11 12.63
N ALA A 526 24.53 -10.04 11.85
CA ALA A 526 23.41 -10.93 12.02
C ALA A 526 23.75 -12.35 11.53
N GLN A 527 23.38 -13.35 12.32
CA GLN A 527 23.50 -14.77 12.01
C GLN A 527 22.11 -15.41 11.94
N PHE A 528 21.94 -16.57 12.53
CA PHE A 528 20.65 -17.25 12.55
C PHE A 528 19.64 -16.51 13.43
N ILE A 529 18.40 -16.35 12.94
CA ILE A 529 17.31 -15.58 13.59
C ILE A 529 17.75 -14.15 13.98
N GLY A 530 18.58 -13.51 13.14
CA GLY A 530 19.00 -12.12 13.34
C GLY A 530 19.96 -11.87 14.49
N GLN A 531 20.32 -12.88 15.26
CA GLN A 531 21.22 -12.77 16.41
C GLN A 531 22.58 -13.41 16.13
N ASN A 532 23.64 -12.81 16.61
CA ASN A 532 24.93 -13.45 16.75
C ASN A 532 25.00 -14.20 18.09
N PHE A 533 25.04 -15.53 18.04
CA PHE A 533 25.01 -16.37 19.25
C PHE A 533 26.37 -16.42 20.02
N LYS A 534 27.46 -15.93 19.40
CA LYS A 534 28.74 -15.79 20.10
C LYS A 534 28.75 -14.57 21.00
N SER A 535 28.30 -13.45 20.50
CA SER A 535 28.19 -12.18 21.21
C SER A 535 26.85 -12.00 21.95
N MET A 536 25.88 -12.84 21.71
CA MET A 536 24.49 -12.68 22.19
C MET A 536 23.90 -11.28 21.89
N ALA A 537 24.23 -10.73 20.73
CA ALA A 537 23.84 -9.40 20.30
C ALA A 537 23.08 -9.46 18.95
N PRO A 538 22.14 -8.54 18.70
CA PRO A 538 21.72 -7.38 19.50
C PRO A 538 20.85 -7.74 20.72
N GLY A 539 20.38 -8.97 20.84
CA GLY A 539 19.46 -9.49 21.82
C GLY A 539 18.16 -9.92 21.17
N LEU A 540 17.63 -11.11 21.52
CA LEU A 540 16.39 -11.63 20.95
C LEU A 540 15.20 -10.70 21.23
N ASP A 541 15.19 -9.99 22.33
CA ASP A 541 14.18 -8.98 22.66
C ASP A 541 14.12 -7.88 21.59
N TYR A 542 15.28 -7.33 21.18
CA TYR A 542 15.37 -6.34 20.11
C TYR A 542 14.97 -6.94 18.75
N VAL A 543 15.45 -8.16 18.47
CA VAL A 543 15.13 -8.88 17.21
C VAL A 543 13.63 -9.15 17.08
N PHE A 544 12.93 -9.36 18.18
CA PHE A 544 11.48 -9.55 18.23
C PHE A 544 10.71 -8.27 18.62
N GLY A 545 11.28 -7.10 18.36
CA GLY A 545 10.57 -5.84 18.27
C GLY A 545 10.63 -4.92 19.49
N LYS A 546 11.28 -5.33 20.59
CA LYS A 546 11.46 -4.43 21.73
C LYS A 546 12.23 -3.19 21.31
N GLN A 547 11.71 -2.03 21.64
CA GLN A 547 12.35 -0.77 21.29
C GLN A 547 13.55 -0.47 22.19
N PRO A 548 14.66 0.03 21.61
CA PRO A 548 15.83 0.40 22.39
C PRO A 548 15.54 1.65 23.23
N ASP A 549 15.85 1.58 24.49
CA ASP A 549 15.92 2.71 25.41
C ASP A 549 17.36 3.15 25.60
N ASN A 550 17.58 4.20 26.38
CA ASN A 550 18.94 4.71 26.66
C ASN A 550 19.82 3.66 27.35
N ASP A 551 19.27 2.84 28.25
CA ASP A 551 20.00 1.80 28.96
C ASP A 551 20.46 0.70 28.01
N TRP A 552 19.57 0.31 27.05
CA TRP A 552 19.95 -0.65 26.02
C TRP A 552 21.08 -0.10 25.12
N ILE A 553 20.99 1.18 24.71
CA ILE A 553 22.02 1.84 23.88
C ILE A 553 23.36 1.90 24.66
N ASN A 554 23.32 2.34 25.91
CA ASN A 554 24.52 2.42 26.78
C ASN A 554 25.17 1.05 26.98
N ASN A 555 24.37 -0.01 27.11
CA ASN A 555 24.88 -1.38 27.17
C ASN A 555 25.61 -1.78 25.88
N LYS A 556 25.09 -1.38 24.69
CA LYS A 556 25.76 -1.67 23.41
C LYS A 556 27.06 -0.86 23.26
N ILE A 557 27.07 0.37 23.72
CA ILE A 557 28.30 1.20 23.79
C ILE A 557 29.34 0.54 24.67
N ALA A 558 28.99 0.18 25.90
CA ALA A 558 29.90 -0.44 26.87
C ALA A 558 30.50 -1.76 26.36
N ARG A 559 29.76 -2.49 25.52
CA ARG A 559 30.20 -3.74 24.89
C ARG A 559 30.99 -3.53 23.60
N GLY A 560 31.25 -2.29 23.19
CA GLY A 560 31.98 -1.96 21.97
C GLY A 560 31.24 -2.35 20.68
N LEU A 561 29.90 -2.43 20.72
CA LEU A 561 29.06 -2.84 19.59
C LEU A 561 28.63 -1.66 18.73
N LEU A 562 29.09 -0.44 19.01
CA LEU A 562 28.85 0.73 18.17
C LEU A 562 30.18 1.26 17.59
N SER A 563 30.07 1.88 16.41
CA SER A 563 31.23 2.45 15.69
C SER A 563 31.89 3.53 16.56
N LYS A 564 33.22 3.45 16.64
CA LYS A 564 34.06 4.43 17.30
C LYS A 564 34.62 5.50 16.37
N ASP A 565 34.23 5.44 15.09
CA ASP A 565 34.76 6.35 14.07
C ASP A 565 34.26 7.78 14.34
N SER A 566 35.21 8.72 14.52
CA SER A 566 34.87 10.13 14.75
C SER A 566 34.23 10.83 13.55
N THR A 567 34.35 10.26 12.36
CA THR A 567 33.67 10.76 11.14
C THR A 567 32.24 10.27 10.99
N PHE A 568 31.79 9.35 11.86
CA PHE A 568 30.46 8.80 11.84
C PHE A 568 29.39 9.90 11.96
N ASN A 569 28.45 9.94 11.00
CA ASN A 569 27.44 10.98 10.92
C ASN A 569 26.06 10.43 10.48
N PHE A 570 25.69 9.23 10.93
CA PHE A 570 24.38 8.66 10.62
C PHE A 570 23.43 8.76 11.81
N ILE A 571 22.20 9.16 11.55
CA ILE A 571 21.22 9.50 12.57
C ILE A 571 20.52 8.22 13.07
N PHE A 572 20.50 8.03 14.39
CA PHE A 572 19.59 7.12 15.08
C PHE A 572 18.17 7.65 14.99
N ARG A 573 17.22 6.78 14.68
CA ARG A 573 15.81 7.15 14.58
C ARG A 573 14.93 6.14 15.30
N GLN A 574 13.94 6.65 16.03
CA GLN A 574 12.79 5.89 16.52
C GLN A 574 11.51 6.56 16.06
N SER A 575 10.47 5.77 15.79
CA SER A 575 9.14 6.28 15.46
C SER A 575 8.06 5.48 16.19
N PHE A 576 7.02 6.19 16.55
CA PHE A 576 5.81 5.65 17.16
C PHE A 576 4.59 6.19 16.42
N GLU A 577 3.68 5.30 16.10
CA GLU A 577 2.39 5.64 15.50
C GLU A 577 1.28 4.91 16.26
N GLN A 578 0.27 5.64 16.69
CA GLN A 578 -0.93 5.13 17.34
C GLN A 578 -2.14 5.52 16.52
N ARG A 579 -2.98 4.56 16.19
CA ARG A 579 -4.26 4.78 15.52
C ARG A 579 -5.38 4.10 16.29
N LEU A 580 -6.47 4.81 16.47
CA LEU A 580 -7.73 4.29 17.02
C LEU A 580 -8.84 4.69 16.05
N SER A 581 -9.60 3.72 15.59
CA SER A 581 -10.82 3.94 14.81
C SER A 581 -11.95 3.12 15.39
N ILE A 582 -13.03 3.80 15.77
CA ILE A 582 -14.25 3.18 16.29
C ILE A 582 -15.38 3.56 15.35
N THR A 583 -16.07 2.57 14.82
CA THR A 583 -17.28 2.78 14.04
C THR A 583 -18.46 2.10 14.70
N ALA A 584 -19.63 2.70 14.63
CA ALA A 584 -20.86 2.10 15.12
C ALA A 584 -22.03 2.43 14.18
N GLN A 585 -22.89 1.48 13.97
CA GLN A 585 -24.12 1.64 13.20
C GLN A 585 -25.32 1.43 14.11
N LEU A 586 -26.20 2.42 14.11
CA LEU A 586 -27.44 2.42 14.86
C LEU A 586 -28.62 2.49 13.89
N GLU A 587 -29.68 1.79 14.23
CA GLU A 587 -30.96 1.82 13.51
C GLU A 587 -32.11 1.92 14.53
N PRO A 588 -32.37 3.13 15.05
CA PRO A 588 -33.44 3.34 16.05
C PRO A 588 -34.84 3.07 15.49
N ILE A 589 -35.05 3.34 14.21
CA ILE A 589 -36.29 3.06 13.48
C ILE A 589 -35.87 2.39 12.16
N ARG A 590 -36.72 1.55 11.62
CA ARG A 590 -36.48 0.85 10.35
C ARG A 590 -36.14 1.83 9.23
N GLU A 591 -35.03 1.57 8.49
CA GLU A 591 -34.50 2.40 7.42
C GLU A 591 -33.94 3.78 7.88
N PHE A 592 -33.85 4.01 9.18
CA PHE A 592 -33.18 5.19 9.75
C PHE A 592 -31.83 4.75 10.30
N ILE A 593 -30.78 4.95 9.49
CA ILE A 593 -29.43 4.50 9.79
C ILE A 593 -28.59 5.67 10.26
N ILE A 594 -27.91 5.49 11.39
CA ILE A 594 -26.92 6.43 11.92
C ILE A 594 -25.58 5.69 11.95
N ASP A 595 -24.67 6.11 11.11
CA ASP A 595 -23.28 5.64 11.12
C ASP A 595 -22.44 6.63 11.92
N LEU A 596 -21.77 6.15 12.97
CA LEU A 596 -20.86 6.91 13.80
C LEU A 596 -19.43 6.51 13.49
N ASN A 597 -18.52 7.48 13.42
CA ASN A 597 -17.10 7.26 13.24
C ASN A 597 -16.27 8.12 14.18
N LEU A 598 -15.32 7.52 14.87
CA LEU A 598 -14.43 8.17 15.80
C LEU A 598 -13.00 7.75 15.48
N ASP A 599 -12.15 8.72 15.12
CA ASP A 599 -10.77 8.49 14.71
C ASP A 599 -9.81 9.29 15.59
N LYS A 600 -8.66 8.65 15.85
CA LYS A 600 -7.51 9.29 16.50
C LYS A 600 -6.24 8.76 15.87
N THR A 601 -5.35 9.65 15.48
CA THR A 601 -4.00 9.34 15.02
C THR A 601 -2.99 10.18 15.81
N PHE A 602 -1.94 9.54 16.27
CA PHE A 602 -0.82 10.19 16.92
C PHE A 602 0.47 9.60 16.37
N THR A 603 1.38 10.45 15.94
CA THR A 603 2.71 10.05 15.46
C THR A 603 3.76 10.83 16.24
N LYS A 604 4.85 10.17 16.55
CA LYS A 604 6.01 10.80 17.19
C LYS A 604 7.29 10.13 16.69
N ASP A 605 8.19 10.93 16.19
CA ASP A 605 9.53 10.51 15.76
C ASP A 605 10.56 11.09 16.74
N TYR A 606 11.58 10.33 16.98
CA TYR A 606 12.78 10.75 17.71
C TYR A 606 14.01 10.53 16.85
N THR A 607 14.86 11.51 16.76
CA THR A 607 16.14 11.42 16.06
C THR A 607 17.26 11.96 16.94
N SER A 608 18.43 11.31 16.88
CA SER A 608 19.64 11.79 17.53
C SER A 608 20.88 11.23 16.83
N LEU A 609 21.98 11.90 16.93
CA LEU A 609 23.28 11.39 16.48
C LEU A 609 23.98 10.73 17.67
N ILE A 610 24.11 9.40 17.64
CA ILE A 610 24.85 8.64 18.64
C ILE A 610 26.27 8.42 18.12
N LYS A 611 27.22 9.08 18.71
CA LYS A 611 28.59 9.15 18.17
C LYS A 611 29.62 9.23 19.27
N ASP A 612 30.77 8.57 19.05
CA ASP A 612 31.98 8.84 19.84
C ASP A 612 32.64 10.11 19.32
N THR A 613 32.63 11.18 20.12
CA THR A 613 33.16 12.50 19.73
C THR A 613 34.67 12.56 19.66
N THR A 614 35.36 11.64 20.28
CA THR A 614 36.84 11.61 20.33
C THR A 614 37.46 10.47 19.55
N GLY A 615 36.68 9.46 19.15
CA GLY A 615 37.19 8.24 18.51
C GLY A 615 37.90 7.28 19.49
N SER A 616 37.91 7.58 20.79
CA SER A 616 38.57 6.77 21.83
C SER A 616 37.76 5.55 22.26
N GLY A 617 36.49 5.49 21.96
CA GLY A 617 35.57 4.47 22.43
C GLY A 617 34.93 4.73 23.80
N ASN A 618 35.30 5.83 24.47
CA ASN A 618 34.87 6.15 25.82
C ASN A 618 33.99 7.38 25.91
N ASN A 619 33.82 8.13 24.84
CA ASN A 619 33.16 9.44 24.88
C ASN A 619 31.97 9.52 23.93
N PHE A 620 31.04 8.56 24.07
CA PHE A 620 29.78 8.56 23.31
C PHE A 620 28.81 9.58 23.87
N GLY A 621 28.29 10.41 22.96
CA GLY A 621 27.20 11.35 23.21
C GLY A 621 26.00 11.11 22.32
N GLN A 622 24.82 11.46 22.85
CA GLN A 622 23.60 11.60 22.04
C GLN A 622 23.46 13.08 21.67
N LEU A 623 23.86 13.41 20.46
CA LEU A 623 23.90 14.80 19.98
C LEU A 623 22.60 15.11 19.23
N ASN A 624 22.15 16.37 19.37
CA ASN A 624 21.01 16.93 18.66
C ASN A 624 19.72 16.07 18.78
N PRO A 625 19.29 15.72 20.01
CA PRO A 625 18.05 14.99 20.20
C PRO A 625 16.87 15.84 19.73
N LEU A 626 16.09 15.33 18.79
CA LEU A 626 14.93 16.03 18.24
C LEU A 626 13.72 15.10 18.24
N TYR A 627 12.62 15.58 18.80
CA TYR A 627 11.32 14.95 18.66
C TYR A 627 10.47 15.75 17.67
N ASN A 628 9.77 15.07 16.79
CA ASN A 628 8.75 15.64 15.93
C ASN A 628 7.57 14.69 15.81
N GLY A 629 6.45 15.18 15.32
CA GLY A 629 5.29 14.33 15.14
C GLY A 629 4.05 15.09 14.72
N GLY A 630 2.92 14.39 14.77
CA GLY A 630 1.60 14.92 14.43
C GLY A 630 0.51 14.30 15.27
N PHE A 631 -0.59 15.03 15.39
CA PHE A 631 -1.76 14.59 16.13
C PHE A 631 -3.03 14.99 15.38
N SER A 632 -3.97 14.06 15.28
CA SER A 632 -5.26 14.30 14.64
C SER A 632 -6.34 13.45 15.31
N ILE A 633 -7.50 14.08 15.52
CA ILE A 633 -8.68 13.40 16.07
C ILE A 633 -9.94 13.86 15.37
N SER A 634 -10.96 13.01 15.37
CA SER A 634 -12.33 13.43 15.09
C SER A 634 -12.83 14.38 16.20
N TYR A 635 -13.44 15.48 15.83
CA TYR A 635 -13.74 16.55 16.76
C TYR A 635 -15.04 17.30 16.42
N ILE A 636 -15.73 17.82 17.42
CA ILE A 636 -16.98 18.56 17.24
C ILE A 636 -16.75 20.02 17.65
N ALA A 637 -16.93 20.93 16.68
CA ALA A 637 -16.83 22.39 16.92
C ALA A 637 -17.95 23.21 16.25
N PHE A 638 -18.94 22.55 15.64
CA PHE A 638 -19.97 23.19 14.81
C PHE A 638 -20.87 24.22 15.55
N SER A 639 -20.86 24.24 16.89
CA SER A 639 -21.65 25.22 17.66
C SER A 639 -21.38 26.68 17.26
N THR A 640 -20.16 26.98 16.78
CA THR A 640 -19.76 28.28 16.30
C THR A 640 -19.83 28.45 14.78
N LEU A 641 -20.01 27.36 14.01
CA LEU A 641 -20.13 27.39 12.55
C LEU A 641 -21.36 28.15 12.04
N PHE A 642 -22.47 28.10 12.79
CA PHE A 642 -23.74 28.70 12.41
C PHE A 642 -23.87 30.15 12.88
N LYS A 643 -22.91 30.69 13.67
CA LYS A 643 -22.90 32.09 14.03
C LYS A 643 -22.64 32.96 12.78
N SER A 644 -23.45 33.99 12.59
CA SER A 644 -23.23 34.95 11.50
C SER A 644 -21.93 35.71 11.74
N GLN A 645 -21.18 35.91 10.67
CA GLN A 645 -19.92 36.64 10.69
C GLN A 645 -19.79 37.51 9.45
N ASN A 646 -19.39 38.75 9.65
CA ASN A 646 -18.91 39.61 8.60
C ASN A 646 -17.41 39.37 8.41
N PRO A 647 -16.91 38.99 7.20
CA PRO A 647 -15.51 38.73 6.99
C PRO A 647 -14.56 39.88 7.33
N ASN A 648 -15.08 41.13 7.31
CA ASN A 648 -14.33 42.34 7.58
C ASN A 648 -14.39 42.82 9.05
N GLU A 649 -15.07 42.07 9.92
CA GLU A 649 -15.22 42.40 11.35
C GLU A 649 -14.70 41.25 12.22
N ILE A 650 -14.15 41.62 13.41
CA ILE A 650 -13.73 40.62 14.40
C ILE A 650 -14.96 39.90 14.96
N SER A 651 -15.00 38.59 14.80
CA SER A 651 -16.10 37.77 15.28
C SER A 651 -16.21 37.75 16.82
N THR A 652 -17.44 37.59 17.33
CA THR A 652 -17.67 37.41 18.78
C THR A 652 -16.92 36.19 19.33
N THR A 653 -16.75 35.15 18.52
CA THR A 653 -15.98 33.95 18.89
C THR A 653 -14.49 34.26 19.04
N PHE A 654 -13.94 35.11 18.17
CA PHE A 654 -12.55 35.54 18.29
C PHE A 654 -12.34 36.41 19.55
N LYS A 655 -13.26 37.30 19.87
CA LYS A 655 -13.20 38.07 21.12
C LYS A 655 -13.29 37.16 22.36
N ALA A 656 -14.13 36.14 22.33
CA ALA A 656 -14.17 35.13 23.39
C ALA A 656 -12.83 34.38 23.50
N PHE A 657 -12.18 34.05 22.38
CA PHE A 657 -10.86 33.47 22.36
C PHE A 657 -9.82 34.37 23.05
N GLU A 658 -9.84 35.64 22.75
CA GLU A 658 -8.95 36.62 23.40
C GLU A 658 -9.14 36.67 24.93
N ASN A 659 -10.38 36.69 25.39
CA ASN A 659 -10.72 36.72 26.83
C ASN A 659 -10.36 35.42 27.54
N ASN A 660 -10.50 34.29 26.89
CA ASN A 660 -10.19 32.98 27.46
C ASN A 660 -8.69 32.83 27.77
N ARG A 661 -7.79 33.56 27.09
CA ARG A 661 -6.34 33.47 27.30
C ARG A 661 -5.94 33.78 28.76
N ILE A 662 -6.57 34.76 29.38
CA ILE A 662 -6.25 35.13 30.78
C ILE A 662 -6.60 34.00 31.75
N ILE A 663 -7.75 33.36 31.55
CA ILE A 663 -8.20 32.23 32.39
C ILE A 663 -7.26 31.02 32.20
N VAL A 664 -6.94 30.69 30.96
CA VAL A 664 -6.07 29.58 30.63
C VAL A 664 -4.64 29.81 31.16
N SER A 665 -4.15 31.06 31.05
CA SER A 665 -2.81 31.44 31.55
C SER A 665 -2.65 31.14 33.06
N LYS A 666 -3.67 31.47 33.86
CA LYS A 666 -3.66 31.17 35.30
C LYS A 666 -3.68 29.68 35.59
N ARG A 667 -4.53 28.94 34.91
CA ARG A 667 -4.65 27.48 35.07
C ARG A 667 -3.36 26.72 34.74
N ILE A 668 -2.68 27.09 33.64
CA ILE A 668 -1.42 26.46 33.25
C ILE A 668 -0.32 26.78 34.27
N ALA A 669 -0.27 27.99 34.75
CA ALA A 669 0.71 28.42 35.72
C ALA A 669 0.57 27.64 37.04
N GLU A 670 -0.66 27.39 37.49
CA GLU A 670 -0.93 26.61 38.72
C GLU A 670 -0.41 25.17 38.59
N ASP A 671 -0.32 24.59 37.38
CA ASP A 671 0.25 23.25 37.16
C ASP A 671 1.80 23.27 37.05
N ASN A 672 2.46 24.44 37.02
CA ASN A 672 3.90 24.53 36.83
C ASN A 672 4.63 24.76 38.20
N PRO A 673 5.42 23.79 38.68
CA PRO A 673 6.17 23.92 39.95
C PRO A 673 7.15 25.09 39.97
N TYR A 674 7.78 25.42 38.83
CA TYR A 674 8.70 26.57 38.74
C TYR A 674 7.98 27.90 38.92
N TRP A 675 6.76 28.02 38.40
CA TRP A 675 5.93 29.21 38.62
C TRP A 675 5.41 29.28 40.05
N GLN A 676 5.04 28.14 40.65
CA GLN A 676 4.59 28.07 42.04
C GLN A 676 5.67 28.57 42.99
N ALA A 677 6.94 28.30 42.70
CA ALA A 677 8.08 28.74 43.50
C ALA A 677 8.38 30.26 43.40
N LEU A 678 7.73 30.98 42.49
CA LEU A 678 7.90 32.43 42.35
C LEU A 678 7.31 33.18 43.56
N PRO A 679 7.93 34.29 44.00
CA PRO A 679 7.32 35.20 44.99
C PRO A 679 5.96 35.71 44.49
N ASN A 680 4.99 35.87 45.41
CA ASN A 680 3.63 36.24 45.06
C ASN A 680 3.53 37.58 44.29
N ASN A 681 4.40 38.54 44.60
CA ASN A 681 4.48 39.81 43.90
C ASN A 681 5.04 39.73 42.46
N GLN A 682 5.59 38.59 42.06
CA GLN A 682 6.16 38.35 40.73
C GLN A 682 5.34 37.33 39.90
N LYS A 683 4.26 36.78 40.44
CA LYS A 683 3.47 35.76 39.78
C LYS A 683 2.67 36.22 38.59
N PHE A 684 2.27 37.50 38.60
CA PHE A 684 1.40 38.05 37.57
C PHE A 684 2.05 39.28 36.92
N THR A 685 1.73 39.46 35.63
CA THR A 685 2.11 40.65 34.85
C THR A 685 1.05 41.73 34.98
N ALA A 686 1.38 42.98 34.61
CA ALA A 686 0.49 44.12 34.74
C ALA A 686 -0.84 43.99 33.97
N ASP A 687 -0.83 43.20 32.87
CA ASP A 687 -1.99 42.88 32.02
C ASP A 687 -2.77 41.64 32.51
N GLY A 688 -2.47 41.12 33.71
CA GLY A 688 -3.24 40.08 34.39
C GLY A 688 -2.92 38.63 33.98
N TYR A 689 -1.91 38.42 33.13
CA TYR A 689 -1.42 37.11 32.80
C TYR A 689 -0.46 36.56 33.86
N ALA A 690 -0.39 35.25 33.97
CA ALA A 690 0.65 34.61 34.81
C ALA A 690 2.01 34.81 34.14
N ARG A 691 3.03 35.16 34.95
CA ARG A 691 4.41 35.33 34.47
C ARG A 691 4.94 34.05 33.81
N GLY A 692 5.49 34.18 32.61
CA GLY A 692 5.92 33.05 31.81
C GLY A 692 4.80 32.41 30.99
N TYR A 693 3.56 32.84 31.12
CA TYR A 693 2.40 32.40 30.37
C TYR A 693 1.61 33.60 29.86
N GLY A 694 2.30 34.44 29.08
CA GLY A 694 1.73 35.67 28.51
C GLY A 694 0.70 35.43 27.40
N ARG A 695 0.15 36.52 26.88
CA ARG A 695 -0.91 36.54 25.87
C ARG A 695 -0.52 35.81 24.56
N TYR A 696 0.77 35.69 24.24
CA TYR A 696 1.31 35.05 23.04
C TYR A 696 1.97 33.69 23.34
N ALA A 697 1.91 33.19 24.57
CA ALA A 697 2.42 31.88 24.87
C ALA A 697 1.60 30.79 24.14
N GLN A 698 2.25 29.92 23.39
CA GLN A 698 1.63 28.82 22.67
C GLN A 698 0.73 27.97 23.58
N SER A 699 1.23 27.65 24.77
CA SER A 699 0.50 26.88 25.79
C SER A 699 -0.80 27.54 26.25
N VAL A 700 -0.90 28.88 26.14
CA VAL A 700 -2.10 29.66 26.46
C VAL A 700 -3.03 29.78 25.24
N ILE A 701 -2.45 30.07 24.06
CA ILE A 701 -3.23 30.32 22.83
C ILE A 701 -4.03 29.09 22.46
N LEU A 702 -3.40 27.92 22.45
CA LEU A 702 -4.00 26.70 21.91
C LEU A 702 -5.23 26.25 22.73
N PRO A 703 -5.19 26.08 24.05
CA PRO A 703 -6.39 25.72 24.79
C PRO A 703 -7.47 26.85 24.79
N ALA A 704 -7.06 28.12 24.78
CA ALA A 704 -8.00 29.24 24.70
C ALA A 704 -8.74 29.27 23.33
N PHE A 705 -8.04 28.96 22.23
CA PHE A 705 -8.60 28.81 20.90
C PHE A 705 -9.61 27.66 20.87
N LEU A 706 -9.22 26.46 21.37
CA LEU A 706 -10.11 25.32 21.46
C LEU A 706 -11.36 25.66 22.27
N ALA A 707 -11.22 26.23 23.47
CA ALA A 707 -12.37 26.62 24.32
C ALA A 707 -13.35 27.52 23.60
N ALA A 708 -12.87 28.57 22.90
CA ALA A 708 -13.72 29.51 22.20
C ALA A 708 -14.47 28.90 21.01
N TYR A 709 -13.75 28.15 20.16
CA TYR A 709 -14.30 27.61 18.90
C TYR A 709 -15.12 26.35 19.09
N THR A 710 -14.94 25.60 20.18
CA THR A 710 -15.81 24.47 20.55
C THR A 710 -16.94 24.86 21.51
N ASN A 711 -16.94 26.12 21.99
CA ASN A 711 -17.87 26.62 23.01
C ASN A 711 -17.78 25.83 24.33
N GLU A 712 -16.58 25.37 24.67
CA GLU A 712 -16.26 24.74 25.95
C GLU A 712 -15.75 25.79 26.97
N SER A 713 -15.92 25.49 28.23
CA SER A 713 -15.43 26.39 29.28
C SER A 713 -13.91 26.46 29.30
N PRO A 714 -13.29 27.65 29.35
CA PRO A 714 -11.84 27.78 29.50
C PRO A 714 -11.33 27.22 30.83
N ASN A 715 -12.21 27.01 31.82
CA ASN A 715 -11.89 26.43 33.11
C ASN A 715 -11.73 24.89 33.05
N SER A 716 -12.34 24.21 32.06
CA SER A 716 -12.35 22.76 31.97
C SER A 716 -11.63 22.22 30.72
N ILE A 717 -11.28 23.07 29.77
CA ILE A 717 -10.59 22.65 28.55
C ILE A 717 -9.29 21.90 28.86
N ALA A 718 -8.97 20.87 28.08
CA ALA A 718 -7.76 20.10 28.25
C ALA A 718 -6.50 20.93 27.99
N LEU A 719 -5.55 20.86 28.90
CA LEU A 719 -4.24 21.50 28.77
C LEU A 719 -3.23 20.52 28.14
N ILE A 720 -2.28 21.06 27.40
CA ILE A 720 -1.17 20.30 26.86
C ILE A 720 -0.17 20.06 27.99
N LYS A 721 0.25 18.80 28.18
CA LYS A 721 1.23 18.47 29.20
C LYS A 721 2.61 18.35 28.60
N ASP A 722 3.54 19.18 29.05
CA ASP A 722 4.96 19.12 28.72
C ASP A 722 5.68 17.94 29.41
N GLY A 723 6.86 17.60 28.98
CA GLY A 723 7.83 16.80 29.71
C GLY A 723 7.79 15.28 29.54
N ALA A 724 7.25 14.76 28.43
CA ALA A 724 7.23 13.33 28.20
C ALA A 724 8.41 12.84 27.33
N ASN A 725 9.44 12.28 27.96
CA ASN A 725 10.65 11.79 27.29
C ASN A 725 10.49 10.42 26.57
N LYS A 726 9.37 9.70 26.79
CA LYS A 726 9.13 8.42 26.13
C LYS A 726 8.51 8.64 24.76
N ILE A 727 8.98 7.87 23.77
CA ILE A 727 8.47 7.95 22.39
C ILE A 727 6.95 7.74 22.31
N SER A 728 6.39 6.83 23.11
CA SER A 728 4.97 6.49 23.12
C SER A 728 4.08 7.49 23.88
N THR A 729 4.64 8.47 24.60
CA THR A 729 3.83 9.40 25.38
C THR A 729 3.24 10.49 24.50
N ASN A 730 1.92 10.59 24.49
CA ASN A 730 1.17 11.59 23.77
C ASN A 730 0.92 12.83 24.67
N PRO A 731 1.45 14.03 24.34
CA PRO A 731 1.23 15.26 25.09
C PRO A 731 -0.23 15.75 25.00
N PHE A 732 -0.97 15.33 23.96
CA PHE A 732 -2.35 15.71 23.70
C PHE A 732 -3.38 14.71 24.25
N ARG A 733 -2.98 13.82 25.15
CA ARG A 733 -3.84 12.74 25.69
C ARG A 733 -5.13 13.24 26.35
N GLY A 734 -5.14 14.48 26.84
CA GLY A 734 -6.32 15.11 27.44
C GLY A 734 -7.39 15.48 26.45
N ILE A 735 -7.07 15.62 25.15
CA ILE A 735 -8.03 15.95 24.12
C ILE A 735 -8.62 14.63 23.60
N LEU A 736 -9.90 14.41 23.95
CA LEU A 736 -10.61 13.19 23.59
C LEU A 736 -11.30 13.31 22.23
N PRO A 737 -11.25 12.26 21.40
CA PRO A 737 -11.98 12.25 20.14
C PRO A 737 -13.49 12.26 20.37
N LYS A 738 -14.22 12.98 19.51
CA LYS A 738 -15.68 13.07 19.49
C LYS A 738 -16.18 12.46 18.19
N PRO A 739 -17.34 11.76 18.17
CA PRO A 739 -17.80 11.05 16.99
C PRO A 739 -18.25 11.99 15.87
N ASN A 740 -17.86 11.64 14.66
CA ASN A 740 -18.51 12.07 13.42
C ASN A 740 -19.73 11.20 13.15
N TRP A 741 -20.70 11.67 12.36
CA TRP A 741 -21.89 10.88 12.06
C TRP A 741 -22.41 11.12 10.64
N LYS A 742 -23.09 10.08 10.14
CA LYS A 742 -23.90 10.14 8.94
C LYS A 742 -25.26 9.53 9.22
N ILE A 743 -26.31 10.26 8.94
CA ILE A 743 -27.68 9.85 9.13
C ILE A 743 -28.32 9.66 7.76
N THR A 744 -28.98 8.54 7.54
CA THR A 744 -29.71 8.24 6.30
C THR A 744 -31.07 7.69 6.64
N TYR A 745 -32.12 8.24 6.04
CA TYR A 745 -33.49 7.77 6.20
C TYR A 745 -34.13 7.50 4.84
N ALA A 746 -34.48 6.25 4.59
CA ALA A 746 -35.11 5.79 3.34
C ALA A 746 -36.53 5.26 3.54
N GLY A 747 -37.08 5.34 4.73
CA GLY A 747 -38.39 4.78 5.09
C GLY A 747 -39.58 5.47 4.47
N LEU A 748 -39.45 6.72 3.98
CA LEU A 748 -40.54 7.47 3.38
C LEU A 748 -41.16 6.78 2.15
N SER A 749 -40.34 6.18 1.32
CA SER A 749 -40.81 5.45 0.12
C SER A 749 -41.65 4.20 0.41
N LYS A 750 -41.69 3.76 1.68
CA LYS A 750 -42.48 2.57 2.11
C LYS A 750 -43.85 2.94 2.68
N ILE A 751 -44.15 4.24 2.80
CA ILE A 751 -45.47 4.72 3.21
C ILE A 751 -46.42 4.50 2.04
N PRO A 752 -47.57 3.80 2.20
CA PRO A 752 -48.43 3.40 1.10
C PRO A 752 -48.85 4.54 0.15
N SER A 753 -49.14 5.72 0.70
CA SER A 753 -49.50 6.92 -0.09
C SER A 753 -48.35 7.45 -0.94
N LEU A 754 -47.10 7.30 -0.52
CA LEU A 754 -45.91 7.76 -1.25
C LEU A 754 -45.36 6.67 -2.19
N ALA A 755 -45.49 5.41 -1.80
CA ALA A 755 -45.03 4.26 -2.58
C ALA A 755 -45.75 4.16 -3.96
N ALA A 756 -46.94 4.71 -4.08
CA ALA A 756 -47.68 4.76 -5.33
C ALA A 756 -47.05 5.69 -6.41
N SER A 757 -46.22 6.65 -6.00
CA SER A 757 -45.62 7.64 -6.89
C SER A 757 -44.10 7.62 -6.90
N PHE A 758 -43.47 7.14 -5.81
CA PHE A 758 -42.03 7.20 -5.63
C PHE A 758 -41.44 5.81 -5.39
N THR A 759 -40.38 5.48 -6.11
CA THR A 759 -39.59 4.25 -5.88
C THR A 759 -38.57 4.43 -4.78
N ASN A 760 -38.03 5.63 -4.62
CA ASN A 760 -37.09 5.95 -3.57
C ASN A 760 -37.26 7.40 -3.11
N ILE A 761 -37.24 7.60 -1.79
CA ILE A 761 -37.11 8.91 -1.13
C ILE A 761 -36.10 8.70 -0.01
N THR A 762 -34.94 9.28 -0.18
CA THR A 762 -33.84 9.17 0.81
C THR A 762 -33.45 10.57 1.30
N ILE A 763 -33.41 10.74 2.62
CA ILE A 763 -32.91 11.95 3.28
C ILE A 763 -31.59 11.58 3.95
N SER A 764 -30.57 12.39 3.72
CA SER A 764 -29.26 12.20 4.34
C SER A 764 -28.75 13.47 5.02
N HIS A 765 -28.07 13.27 6.14
CA HIS A 765 -27.38 14.30 6.92
C HIS A 765 -26.07 13.74 7.42
N GLY A 766 -24.98 14.52 7.35
CA GLY A 766 -23.68 14.05 7.82
C GLY A 766 -22.81 15.18 8.34
N TYR A 767 -22.08 14.89 9.39
CA TYR A 767 -21.09 15.76 9.99
C TYR A 767 -19.75 15.06 10.07
N ASN A 768 -18.71 15.74 9.59
CA ASN A 768 -17.32 15.32 9.74
C ASN A 768 -16.51 16.51 10.26
N GLY A 769 -15.98 16.36 11.47
CA GLY A 769 -15.12 17.34 12.11
C GLY A 769 -13.79 16.71 12.52
N GLN A 770 -12.71 17.45 12.33
CA GLN A 770 -11.36 17.03 12.65
C GLN A 770 -10.58 18.18 13.29
N LEU A 771 -9.88 17.87 14.38
CA LEU A 771 -8.85 18.70 14.96
C LEU A 771 -7.50 18.10 14.62
N SER A 772 -6.59 18.90 14.07
CA SER A 772 -5.24 18.42 13.74
C SER A 772 -4.15 19.43 14.12
N MET A 773 -3.04 18.87 14.56
CA MET A 773 -1.75 19.50 14.75
C MET A 773 -0.79 18.72 13.87
N ASN A 774 -0.64 19.17 12.62
CA ASN A 774 0.04 18.38 11.58
C ASN A 774 1.53 18.21 11.85
N SER A 775 2.12 19.13 12.61
CA SER A 775 3.50 19.02 13.05
C SER A 775 3.68 19.61 14.43
N PHE A 776 4.52 18.98 15.23
CA PHE A 776 5.10 19.56 16.43
C PHE A 776 6.56 19.12 16.50
N ASN A 777 7.42 19.97 17.09
CA ASN A 777 8.85 19.69 17.22
C ASN A 777 9.27 19.99 18.65
N SER A 778 10.29 19.28 19.17
CA SER A 778 10.87 19.63 20.45
C SER A 778 11.62 20.96 20.36
N ALA A 779 11.48 21.77 21.39
CA ALA A 779 12.20 23.04 21.50
C ALA A 779 13.65 22.80 21.95
N LEU A 780 14.60 23.34 21.19
CA LEU A 780 16.03 23.19 21.50
C LEU A 780 16.43 23.89 22.82
N LEU A 781 15.73 24.97 23.16
CA LEU A 781 15.98 25.78 24.35
C LEU A 781 15.13 25.39 25.56
N TYR A 782 14.35 24.29 25.47
CA TYR A 782 13.62 23.78 26.61
C TYR A 782 14.57 23.36 27.72
N GLN A 783 14.26 23.79 28.92
CA GLN A 783 15.04 23.41 30.13
C GLN A 783 14.12 23.01 31.27
N ASP A 784 14.46 21.92 31.93
CA ASP A 784 13.81 21.42 33.16
C ASP A 784 14.91 21.05 34.14
N PRO A 785 15.55 22.04 34.79
CA PRO A 785 16.75 21.84 35.61
C PRO A 785 16.59 20.82 36.75
N PHE A 786 15.40 20.77 37.35
CA PHE A 786 15.10 19.89 38.49
C PHE A 786 14.29 18.64 38.10
N ARG A 787 14.10 18.38 36.77
CA ARG A 787 13.36 17.21 36.24
C ARG A 787 11.93 17.10 36.78
N LEU A 788 11.25 18.24 36.89
CA LEU A 788 9.88 18.34 37.40
C LEU A 788 8.82 18.10 36.33
N ASN A 789 9.23 17.75 35.09
CA ASN A 789 8.41 17.60 33.92
C ASN A 789 7.60 18.86 33.56
N ALA A 790 8.19 20.02 33.76
CA ALA A 790 7.63 21.32 33.49
C ALA A 790 8.69 22.27 32.91
N PRO A 791 8.30 23.27 32.09
CA PRO A 791 9.25 24.23 31.57
C PRO A 791 9.77 25.12 32.70
N GLY A 792 11.09 25.15 32.90
CA GLY A 792 11.76 25.91 33.96
C GLY A 792 12.47 27.18 33.49
N PHE A 793 12.57 27.41 32.16
CA PHE A 793 13.26 28.57 31.60
C PHE A 793 12.30 29.53 30.91
N ILE A 794 12.37 30.82 31.30
CA ILE A 794 11.62 31.90 30.64
C ILE A 794 12.53 32.57 29.62
N ASP A 795 12.11 32.56 28.37
CA ASP A 795 12.80 33.29 27.30
C ASP A 795 12.69 34.81 27.55
N THR A 796 13.84 35.48 27.59
CA THR A 796 13.91 36.92 27.87
C THR A 796 13.29 37.77 26.78
N THR A 797 13.22 37.27 25.54
CA THR A 797 12.67 38.00 24.40
C THR A 797 11.14 38.01 24.43
N SER A 798 10.54 36.84 24.67
CA SER A 798 9.06 36.70 24.68
C SER A 798 8.45 36.84 26.07
N GLY A 799 9.24 36.72 27.12
CA GLY A 799 8.77 36.67 28.51
C GLY A 799 7.98 35.41 28.87
N ASN A 800 8.04 34.37 28.05
CA ASN A 800 7.28 33.13 28.20
C ASN A 800 8.17 31.94 28.54
N PHE A 801 7.63 30.97 29.26
CA PHE A 801 8.27 29.66 29.40
C PHE A 801 8.36 29.00 28.01
N ILE A 802 9.49 28.38 27.73
CA ILE A 802 9.69 27.61 26.49
C ILE A 802 9.09 26.23 26.72
N PRO A 803 7.99 25.87 26.02
CA PRO A 803 7.38 24.54 26.14
C PRO A 803 8.27 23.46 25.53
N PHE A 804 8.11 22.21 25.94
CA PHE A 804 8.88 21.11 25.34
C PHE A 804 8.56 20.91 23.85
N PHE A 805 7.30 21.02 23.47
CA PHE A 805 6.86 20.93 22.08
C PHE A 805 6.43 22.28 21.51
N LEU A 806 7.02 22.66 20.38
CA LEU A 806 6.59 23.79 19.57
C LEU A 806 5.61 23.29 18.52
N ILE A 807 4.44 23.91 18.48
CA ILE A 807 3.36 23.58 17.53
C ILE A 807 3.17 24.81 16.64
N PRO A 808 3.58 24.76 15.36
CA PRO A 808 3.50 25.92 14.46
C PRO A 808 2.07 26.26 14.07
N ASN A 809 1.19 25.25 13.93
CA ASN A 809 -0.16 25.43 13.43
C ASN A 809 -1.12 24.42 14.04
N VAL A 810 -2.35 24.87 14.30
CA VAL A 810 -3.49 24.06 14.72
C VAL A 810 -4.64 24.31 13.77
N SER A 811 -5.26 23.25 13.25
CA SER A 811 -6.39 23.37 12.35
C SER A 811 -7.62 22.61 12.86
N ILE A 812 -8.80 23.20 12.65
CA ILE A 812 -10.10 22.58 12.84
C ILE A 812 -10.81 22.61 11.48
N SER A 813 -11.13 21.44 10.97
CA SER A 813 -11.93 21.29 9.75
C SER A 813 -13.29 20.73 10.13
N GLU A 814 -14.34 21.35 9.66
CA GLU A 814 -15.72 20.94 9.90
C GLU A 814 -16.50 20.93 8.61
N ARG A 815 -17.24 19.86 8.38
CA ARG A 815 -18.02 19.70 7.16
C ARG A 815 -19.34 19.04 7.45
N PHE A 816 -20.42 19.71 7.07
CA PHE A 816 -21.71 19.09 6.83
C PHE A 816 -21.81 18.75 5.34
N GLU A 817 -21.52 17.51 5.00
CA GLU A 817 -21.55 16.98 3.63
C GLU A 817 -22.35 15.67 3.58
N PRO A 818 -23.68 15.77 3.49
CA PRO A 818 -24.51 16.98 3.39
C PRO A 818 -25.00 17.51 4.76
N LEU A 819 -25.37 18.82 4.84
CA LEU A 819 -26.20 19.29 5.94
C LEU A 819 -27.63 18.75 5.76
N ILE A 820 -28.14 18.80 4.55
CA ILE A 820 -29.37 18.12 4.12
C ILE A 820 -29.17 17.66 2.67
N LYS A 821 -29.50 16.40 2.42
CA LYS A 821 -29.62 15.86 1.07
C LYS A 821 -30.92 15.10 0.93
N ILE A 822 -31.62 15.33 -0.17
CA ILE A 822 -32.88 14.68 -0.50
C ILE A 822 -32.72 14.08 -1.90
N ASP A 823 -32.79 12.77 -2.00
CA ASP A 823 -32.81 12.02 -3.24
C ASP A 823 -34.20 11.44 -3.46
N ILE A 824 -34.86 11.81 -4.55
CA ILE A 824 -36.20 11.35 -4.89
C ILE A 824 -36.12 10.66 -6.26
N THR A 825 -36.63 9.44 -6.35
CA THR A 825 -36.82 8.73 -7.61
C THR A 825 -38.28 8.37 -7.76
N THR A 826 -38.90 8.81 -8.86
CA THR A 826 -40.28 8.47 -9.20
C THR A 826 -40.37 7.17 -9.98
N ILE A 827 -41.57 6.58 -10.05
CA ILE A 827 -41.86 5.42 -10.90
C ILE A 827 -41.62 5.73 -12.40
N SER A 828 -41.81 6.98 -12.81
CA SER A 828 -41.54 7.47 -14.16
C SER A 828 -40.06 7.72 -14.47
N GLN A 829 -39.16 7.23 -13.63
CA GLN A 829 -37.69 7.38 -13.77
C GLN A 829 -37.22 8.85 -13.77
N PHE A 830 -37.93 9.70 -13.10
CA PHE A 830 -37.49 11.05 -12.81
C PHE A 830 -36.75 11.04 -11.48
N ASN A 831 -35.48 11.45 -11.50
CA ASN A 831 -34.62 11.53 -10.34
C ASN A 831 -34.37 13.01 -10.01
N PHE A 832 -34.60 13.36 -8.78
CA PHE A 832 -34.37 14.69 -8.22
C PHE A 832 -33.39 14.52 -7.06
N ASN A 833 -32.32 15.30 -7.08
CA ASN A 833 -31.32 15.36 -6.03
C ASN A 833 -31.19 16.82 -5.60
N PHE A 834 -31.39 17.07 -4.33
CA PHE A 834 -31.11 18.35 -3.70
C PHE A 834 -30.13 18.15 -2.57
N GLU A 835 -29.06 18.94 -2.53
CA GLU A 835 -28.04 18.85 -1.51
C GLU A 835 -27.61 20.24 -1.05
N TYR A 836 -27.56 20.42 0.26
CA TYR A 836 -27.02 21.61 0.90
C TYR A 836 -25.83 21.23 1.76
N ARG A 837 -24.68 21.82 1.49
CA ARG A 837 -23.43 21.61 2.19
C ARG A 837 -23.00 22.87 2.92
N LYS A 838 -22.35 22.68 4.06
CA LYS A 838 -21.75 23.77 4.81
C LYS A 838 -20.47 23.30 5.45
N SER A 839 -19.37 24.03 5.22
CA SER A 839 -18.07 23.68 5.79
C SER A 839 -17.33 24.90 6.30
N ARG A 840 -16.43 24.65 7.24
CA ARG A 840 -15.51 25.66 7.78
C ARG A 840 -14.15 25.01 8.01
N GLN A 841 -13.12 25.78 7.70
CA GLN A 841 -11.75 25.44 8.06
C GLN A 841 -11.16 26.61 8.85
N LEU A 842 -10.67 26.29 10.03
CA LEU A 842 -9.93 27.20 10.90
C LEU A 842 -8.47 26.79 10.89
N SER A 843 -7.55 27.73 10.72
CA SER A 843 -6.12 27.49 10.80
C SER A 843 -5.49 28.57 11.66
N MET A 844 -5.07 28.20 12.86
CA MET A 844 -4.40 29.09 13.80
C MET A 844 -2.89 28.90 13.70
N SER A 845 -2.20 29.89 13.13
CA SER A 845 -0.74 29.97 13.16
C SER A 845 -0.29 30.50 14.53
N LEU A 846 0.59 29.74 15.17
CA LEU A 846 1.18 30.12 16.46
C LEU A 846 2.53 30.85 16.27
N ILE A 847 2.97 31.02 15.01
CA ILE A 847 4.15 31.78 14.62
C ILE A 847 3.77 33.24 14.37
N ASP A 848 2.75 33.45 13.53
CA ASP A 848 2.29 34.78 13.11
C ASP A 848 1.11 35.28 13.94
N TYR A 849 0.65 34.48 14.90
CA TYR A 849 -0.52 34.77 15.74
C TYR A 849 -1.78 35.10 14.92
N GLN A 850 -1.92 34.46 13.78
CA GLN A 850 -2.99 34.70 12.82
C GLN A 850 -3.94 33.50 12.76
N LEU A 851 -5.22 33.77 12.85
CA LEU A 851 -6.28 32.84 12.56
C LEU A 851 -6.82 33.10 11.15
N SER A 852 -6.69 32.11 10.30
CA SER A 852 -7.36 32.08 9.00
C SER A 852 -8.65 31.26 9.11
N GLU A 853 -9.76 31.83 8.70
CA GLU A 853 -11.05 31.16 8.65
C GLU A 853 -11.59 31.14 7.23
N SER A 854 -11.80 29.95 6.69
CA SER A 854 -12.48 29.74 5.41
C SER A 854 -13.82 29.08 5.64
N ARG A 855 -14.90 29.69 5.16
CA ARG A 855 -16.28 29.17 5.21
C ARG A 855 -16.78 28.92 3.80
N SER A 856 -17.46 27.80 3.62
CA SER A 856 -18.09 27.46 2.33
C SER A 856 -19.53 27.02 2.55
N THR A 857 -20.41 27.51 1.72
CA THR A 857 -21.81 27.09 1.60
C THR A 857 -22.06 26.67 0.16
N GLU A 858 -22.71 25.55 -0.07
CA GLU A 858 -22.97 25.06 -1.41
C GLU A 858 -24.37 24.45 -1.51
N TRP A 859 -25.09 24.86 -2.55
CA TRP A 859 -26.37 24.30 -2.95
C TRP A 859 -26.20 23.55 -4.25
N ILE A 860 -26.65 22.31 -4.28
CA ILE A 860 -26.58 21.46 -5.48
C ILE A 860 -27.97 20.96 -5.78
N LEU A 861 -28.38 21.16 -7.01
CA LEU A 861 -29.64 20.67 -7.56
C LEU A 861 -29.33 19.80 -8.76
N GLY A 862 -29.69 18.53 -8.71
CA GLY A 862 -29.57 17.58 -9.79
C GLY A 862 -30.94 17.07 -10.24
N ILE A 863 -31.21 17.14 -11.52
CA ILE A 863 -32.39 16.54 -12.13
C ILE A 863 -31.93 15.58 -13.22
N ASN A 864 -32.41 14.37 -13.16
CA ASN A 864 -32.16 13.37 -14.19
C ASN A 864 -33.48 12.68 -14.54
N TRP A 865 -33.85 12.76 -15.81
CA TRP A 865 -35.06 12.14 -16.33
C TRP A 865 -34.72 11.24 -17.50
N ARG A 866 -35.05 9.98 -17.34
CA ARG A 866 -34.89 8.97 -18.38
C ARG A 866 -36.26 8.59 -18.96
N LYS A 867 -36.44 8.75 -20.25
CA LYS A 867 -37.68 8.39 -20.91
C LYS A 867 -37.42 7.56 -22.17
N ARG A 868 -38.07 6.42 -22.24
CA ARG A 868 -38.08 5.58 -23.44
C ARG A 868 -39.26 5.96 -24.32
N GLY A 869 -39.08 5.97 -25.62
CA GLY A 869 -40.13 6.26 -26.57
C GLY A 869 -40.61 7.72 -26.58
N PHE A 870 -39.69 8.67 -26.48
CA PHE A 870 -40.01 10.09 -26.49
C PHE A 870 -40.50 10.58 -27.88
N ASN A 871 -41.63 11.31 -27.92
CA ASN A 871 -42.12 11.95 -29.15
C ASN A 871 -41.43 13.31 -29.33
N LEU A 872 -40.71 13.51 -30.41
CA LEU A 872 -40.10 14.78 -30.71
C LEU A 872 -41.18 15.84 -30.93
N PRO A 873 -41.06 17.05 -30.32
CA PRO A 873 -42.04 18.11 -30.46
C PRO A 873 -42.05 18.78 -31.86
N PHE A 874 -41.13 18.39 -32.75
CA PHE A 874 -40.98 18.92 -34.09
C PHE A 874 -40.85 17.75 -35.11
N LYS A 875 -41.31 18.00 -36.34
CA LYS A 875 -41.17 17.02 -37.45
C LYS A 875 -39.81 17.20 -38.09
N LEU A 876 -39.03 16.13 -38.15
CA LEU A 876 -37.80 16.10 -38.93
C LEU A 876 -38.13 16.19 -40.43
N PRO A 877 -37.31 16.92 -41.24
CA PRO A 877 -37.55 17.01 -42.67
C PRO A 877 -37.58 15.60 -43.32
N GLY A 878 -38.70 15.23 -43.93
CA GLY A 878 -38.85 13.98 -44.68
C GLY A 878 -39.53 12.81 -43.96
N GLY A 879 -40.11 12.96 -42.77
CA GLY A 879 -40.70 11.84 -42.04
C GLY A 879 -41.95 12.15 -41.24
N LYS A 880 -42.86 11.19 -41.14
CA LYS A 880 -43.90 11.11 -40.11
C LYS A 880 -43.22 11.16 -38.77
N GLY A 881 -43.73 11.96 -37.81
CA GLY A 881 -43.13 12.13 -36.48
C GLY A 881 -42.68 10.80 -35.86
N LYS A 882 -41.38 10.55 -35.92
CA LYS A 882 -40.83 9.28 -35.43
C LYS A 882 -40.68 9.36 -33.92
N LYS A 883 -41.26 8.39 -33.27
CA LYS A 883 -41.03 8.13 -31.86
C LYS A 883 -39.58 7.66 -31.64
N LEU A 884 -38.84 8.29 -30.78
CA LEU A 884 -37.51 7.80 -30.41
C LEU A 884 -37.65 6.47 -29.63
N GLU A 885 -37.23 5.36 -30.24
CA GLU A 885 -37.45 4.01 -29.68
C GLU A 885 -36.53 3.72 -28.50
N ASN A 886 -35.41 4.40 -28.45
CA ASN A 886 -34.39 4.20 -27.41
C ASN A 886 -34.48 5.25 -26.29
N ASP A 887 -33.65 5.05 -25.27
CA ASP A 887 -33.64 5.89 -24.08
C ASP A 887 -33.08 7.29 -24.35
N LEU A 888 -33.86 8.28 -23.98
CA LEU A 888 -33.48 9.69 -23.91
C LEU A 888 -33.23 10.03 -22.44
N ASN A 889 -32.03 10.51 -22.12
CA ASN A 889 -31.66 10.89 -20.80
C ASN A 889 -31.43 12.40 -20.73
N PHE A 890 -32.26 13.09 -20.01
CA PHE A 890 -32.11 14.52 -19.75
C PHE A 890 -31.48 14.70 -18.36
N LYS A 891 -30.39 15.42 -18.29
CA LYS A 891 -29.67 15.73 -17.06
C LYS A 891 -29.50 17.24 -16.89
N LEU A 892 -29.79 17.76 -15.71
CA LEU A 892 -29.51 19.14 -15.34
C LEU A 892 -28.85 19.12 -13.98
N ASP A 893 -27.61 19.59 -13.91
CA ASP A 893 -26.90 19.86 -12.65
C ASP A 893 -26.71 21.36 -12.49
N VAL A 894 -27.13 21.89 -11.36
CA VAL A 894 -26.96 23.30 -10.98
C VAL A 894 -26.29 23.33 -9.62
N SER A 895 -25.19 24.05 -9.50
CA SER A 895 -24.56 24.31 -8.19
C SER A 895 -24.29 25.78 -7.97
N VAL A 896 -24.50 26.20 -6.74
CA VAL A 896 -24.17 27.55 -6.26
C VAL A 896 -23.30 27.39 -5.04
N ARG A 897 -22.04 27.77 -5.15
CA ARG A 897 -21.07 27.70 -4.07
C ARG A 897 -20.60 29.09 -3.69
N ASP A 898 -20.63 29.36 -2.41
CA ASP A 898 -20.18 30.63 -1.81
C ASP A 898 -19.04 30.32 -0.84
N VAL A 899 -17.87 30.91 -1.07
CA VAL A 899 -16.68 30.73 -0.23
C VAL A 899 -16.22 32.10 0.25
N SER A 900 -16.03 32.26 1.55
CA SER A 900 -15.44 33.47 2.16
C SER A 900 -14.20 33.09 2.98
N ILE A 901 -13.17 33.92 2.89
CA ILE A 901 -11.92 33.74 3.64
C ILE A 901 -11.66 35.03 4.39
N SER A 902 -11.42 34.94 5.70
CA SER A 902 -11.04 36.04 6.55
C SER A 902 -9.87 35.68 7.43
N ASN A 903 -9.04 36.69 7.73
CA ASN A 903 -7.91 36.56 8.63
C ASN A 903 -8.09 37.54 9.81
N SER A 904 -7.83 37.03 11.01
CA SER A 904 -7.80 37.78 12.26
C SER A 904 -6.48 37.59 12.96
N ARG A 905 -5.84 38.64 13.41
CA ARG A 905 -4.55 38.58 14.13
C ARG A 905 -4.78 39.00 15.58
N LEU A 906 -4.03 38.35 16.50
CA LEU A 906 -4.11 38.66 17.94
C LEU A 906 -3.49 40.01 18.33
N ASP A 907 -2.67 40.60 17.47
CA ASP A 907 -1.99 41.88 17.65
C ASP A 907 -2.69 43.04 16.95
N GLN A 908 -3.83 42.82 16.30
CA GLN A 908 -4.58 43.82 15.53
C GLN A 908 -6.04 43.83 15.92
N SER A 909 -6.64 45.01 15.87
CA SER A 909 -8.06 45.24 16.20
C SER A 909 -9.02 45.00 15.03
N ASN A 910 -8.51 44.70 13.83
CA ASN A 910 -9.33 44.56 12.63
C ASN A 910 -9.18 43.17 12.02
N ALA A 911 -10.29 42.62 11.52
CA ALA A 911 -10.26 41.42 10.64
C ALA A 911 -10.27 41.90 9.18
N TYR A 912 -9.63 41.09 8.33
CA TYR A 912 -9.55 41.38 6.90
C TYR A 912 -10.13 40.21 6.12
N GLY A 913 -11.09 40.50 5.27
CA GLY A 913 -11.54 39.60 4.21
C GLY A 913 -10.43 39.51 3.17
N THR A 914 -9.75 38.35 3.09
CA THR A 914 -8.56 38.15 2.22
C THR A 914 -8.90 37.46 0.92
N GLY A 915 -10.11 36.93 0.79
CA GLY A 915 -10.47 36.21 -0.43
C GLY A 915 -11.89 35.65 -0.35
N GLY A 916 -12.22 34.93 -1.39
CA GLY A 916 -13.47 34.25 -1.55
C GLY A 916 -14.08 34.51 -2.90
N GLN A 917 -15.07 33.72 -3.23
CA GLN A 917 -15.78 33.81 -4.50
C GLN A 917 -17.15 33.15 -4.42
N LYS A 918 -18.04 33.63 -5.24
CA LYS A 918 -19.30 32.98 -5.53
C LYS A 918 -19.19 32.28 -6.89
N GLU A 919 -19.45 31.01 -6.91
CA GLU A 919 -19.41 30.18 -8.12
C GLU A 919 -20.81 29.65 -8.43
N ILE A 920 -21.22 29.84 -9.66
CA ILE A 920 -22.49 29.29 -10.17
C ILE A 920 -22.13 28.41 -11.36
N SER A 921 -22.54 27.14 -11.32
CA SER A 921 -22.36 26.18 -12.39
C SER A 921 -23.70 25.62 -12.84
N ILE A 922 -23.96 25.64 -14.16
CA ILE A 922 -25.19 25.14 -14.77
C ILE A 922 -24.78 24.20 -15.92
N GLN A 923 -25.18 22.93 -15.81
CA GLN A 923 -24.74 21.86 -16.70
C GLN A 923 -25.91 21.00 -17.19
N PRO A 924 -26.74 21.49 -18.13
CA PRO A 924 -27.70 20.64 -18.80
C PRO A 924 -27.01 19.75 -19.83
N ALA A 925 -27.46 18.50 -19.89
CA ALA A 925 -27.02 17.54 -20.88
C ALA A 925 -28.22 16.67 -21.35
N ILE A 926 -28.18 16.26 -22.61
CA ILE A 926 -29.16 15.34 -23.19
C ILE A 926 -28.36 14.20 -23.82
N ASP A 927 -28.52 13.01 -23.29
CA ASP A 927 -27.88 11.80 -23.79
C ASP A 927 -28.94 10.97 -24.53
N TYR A 928 -28.67 10.66 -25.78
CA TYR A 928 -29.51 9.78 -26.60
C TYR A 928 -28.73 8.58 -27.06
N VAL A 929 -29.12 7.41 -26.61
CA VAL A 929 -28.57 6.13 -27.05
C VAL A 929 -29.28 5.72 -28.35
N LEU A 930 -28.64 5.96 -29.49
CA LEU A 930 -29.26 5.64 -30.80
C LEU A 930 -29.31 4.11 -31.02
N ASN A 931 -28.27 3.41 -30.64
CA ASN A 931 -28.17 1.96 -30.59
C ASN A 931 -27.00 1.54 -29.67
N ASN A 932 -26.74 0.22 -29.55
CA ASN A 932 -25.65 -0.31 -28.70
C ASN A 932 -24.26 0.18 -29.10
N ARG A 933 -24.10 0.79 -30.27
CA ARG A 933 -22.81 1.26 -30.79
C ARG A 933 -22.70 2.79 -30.84
N ILE A 934 -23.80 3.50 -30.87
CA ILE A 934 -23.83 4.95 -31.09
C ILE A 934 -24.57 5.63 -29.94
N ASN A 935 -23.86 6.50 -29.23
CA ASN A 935 -24.42 7.39 -28.24
C ASN A 935 -24.14 8.84 -28.62
N ILE A 936 -25.15 9.69 -28.56
CA ILE A 936 -25.08 11.11 -28.88
C ILE A 936 -25.39 11.90 -27.63
N LYS A 937 -24.47 12.72 -27.21
CA LYS A 937 -24.60 13.59 -26.04
C LYS A 937 -24.51 15.06 -26.45
N PHE A 938 -25.56 15.77 -26.21
CA PHE A 938 -25.58 17.22 -26.25
C PHE A 938 -25.27 17.73 -24.85
N PHE A 939 -24.36 18.67 -24.72
CA PHE A 939 -24.03 19.25 -23.44
C PHE A 939 -23.86 20.77 -23.55
N PHE A 940 -24.23 21.41 -22.47
CA PHE A 940 -23.93 22.81 -22.21
C PHE A 940 -23.38 22.92 -20.80
N ASP A 941 -22.29 23.62 -20.62
CA ASP A 941 -21.62 23.82 -19.34
C ASP A 941 -21.28 25.30 -19.22
N GLN A 942 -21.92 25.96 -18.25
CA GLN A 942 -21.64 27.35 -17.93
C GLN A 942 -21.19 27.45 -16.46
N ARG A 943 -20.01 27.98 -16.28
CA ARG A 943 -19.43 28.25 -14.94
C ARG A 943 -19.09 29.72 -14.83
N ARG A 944 -19.73 30.38 -13.86
CA ARG A 944 -19.47 31.78 -13.51
C ARG A 944 -18.83 31.87 -12.14
N VAL A 945 -17.67 32.48 -12.08
CA VAL A 945 -16.93 32.77 -10.83
C VAL A 945 -16.92 34.28 -10.62
N THR A 946 -17.40 34.70 -9.47
CA THR A 946 -17.44 36.13 -9.06
C THR A 946 -16.59 36.25 -7.79
N PRO A 947 -15.38 36.76 -7.87
CA PRO A 947 -14.53 37.02 -6.70
C PRO A 947 -15.11 38.12 -5.81
N TYR A 948 -14.83 38.02 -4.50
CA TYR A 948 -15.22 39.09 -3.54
C TYR A 948 -14.18 40.20 -3.44
N ILE A 949 -12.95 39.96 -3.95
CA ILE A 949 -11.89 40.94 -3.97
C ILE A 949 -12.05 41.83 -5.21
N SER A 950 -12.05 43.13 -5.03
CA SER A 950 -12.28 44.12 -6.11
C SER A 950 -11.20 44.15 -7.19
N THR A 951 -10.02 43.58 -6.93
CA THR A 951 -8.90 43.50 -7.89
C THR A 951 -9.05 42.38 -8.93
N SER A 952 -10.02 41.47 -8.75
CA SER A 952 -10.25 40.34 -9.64
C SER A 952 -11.60 40.49 -10.36
N ALA A 953 -11.56 40.33 -11.71
CA ALA A 953 -12.77 40.41 -12.51
C ALA A 953 -13.58 39.11 -12.49
N PRO A 954 -14.92 39.15 -12.59
CA PRO A 954 -15.72 37.95 -12.78
C PRO A 954 -15.35 37.20 -14.09
N ILE A 955 -15.27 35.91 -14.00
CA ILE A 955 -14.96 35.03 -15.14
C ILE A 955 -16.16 34.17 -15.42
N THR A 956 -16.59 34.13 -16.68
CA THR A 956 -17.63 33.21 -17.15
C THR A 956 -17.07 32.32 -18.26
N ASN A 957 -17.06 31.04 -18.02
CA ASN A 957 -16.69 30.00 -18.99
C ASN A 957 -17.96 29.30 -19.47
N THR A 958 -18.18 29.29 -20.78
CA THR A 958 -19.31 28.60 -21.40
C THR A 958 -18.78 27.64 -22.45
N ARG A 959 -19.19 26.39 -22.37
CA ARG A 959 -18.91 25.34 -23.35
C ARG A 959 -20.21 24.68 -23.75
N ALA A 960 -20.42 24.53 -25.04
CA ALA A 960 -21.54 23.77 -25.60
C ALA A 960 -21.03 22.88 -26.71
N GLY A 961 -21.60 21.72 -26.88
CA GLY A 961 -21.18 20.83 -27.94
C GLY A 961 -22.01 19.56 -28.03
N VAL A 962 -21.67 18.82 -29.06
CA VAL A 962 -22.25 17.50 -29.34
C VAL A 962 -21.11 16.49 -29.34
N ASN A 963 -21.24 15.47 -28.53
CA ASN A 963 -20.29 14.35 -28.48
C ASN A 963 -20.97 13.11 -29.03
N VAL A 964 -20.45 12.58 -30.11
CA VAL A 964 -20.91 11.33 -30.72
C VAL A 964 -19.88 10.24 -30.43
N ARG A 965 -20.29 9.25 -29.66
CA ARG A 965 -19.45 8.09 -29.32
C ARG A 965 -19.87 6.90 -30.18
N ILE A 966 -18.94 6.39 -30.96
CA ILE A 966 -19.13 5.20 -31.79
C ILE A 966 -18.21 4.09 -31.28
N SER A 967 -18.79 2.97 -30.85
CA SER A 967 -18.05 1.77 -30.45
C SER A 967 -17.85 0.85 -31.65
N LEU A 968 -16.61 0.71 -32.12
CA LEU A 968 -16.27 -0.11 -33.31
C LEU A 968 -16.05 -1.60 -32.96
N ALA A 969 -15.84 -1.94 -31.68
CA ALA A 969 -15.71 -3.32 -31.23
C ALA A 969 -17.02 -3.84 -30.62
N GLN A 970 -17.31 -5.12 -30.85
CA GLN A 970 -18.41 -5.86 -30.20
C GLN A 970 -18.10 -6.11 -28.74
#